data_234ad72a6a54fbd8348cfd9bef019872
#
_entry.id   234ad72a6a54fbd8348cfd9bef019872
#
_cell.length_a   1.000
_cell.length_b   1.000
_cell.length_c   1.000
_cell.angle_alpha   90.00
_cell.angle_beta   90.00
_cell.angle_gamma   90.00
#
_symmetry.space_group_name_H-M   'P 1'
#
loop_
_entity.id
_entity.type
_entity.pdbx_description
1 polymer ?
#
loop_
_entity_poly.entity_id
_entity_poly.type
_entity_poly.pdbx_seq_one_letter_code
_entity_poly.pdbx_strand_id
1 'polypeptide(L)'
;MPAVTQLIPNFLGGVSRQNDDKKLLGQVTECINGYPDPTYGLLKRPGMKHTNVLKKANGTAFTKAELDGAAWFFIERDAAGSYIGAIKDANIYVWTTADGTWCTVTNNGASYLTGTEQNDYHFRSVQDVTVISNKTVTTAMQAAGTFVSGAVATLKLLSLINTYSYEVTIQDIATTVTAQNSTTFDDMLLYDSSDVNTNHHLVDAIKATIEAQQTASNADFDGVWYLEGYTNSLVIKRTTGTNAVVTDYSATTGTAVAFDIEAKGGLNNTSLEVFEDDVNDIVELPTESFHNHNVRVNNTDSADDDYHLKYVAYNNLRGRGYWKETVARDASPGLDADTMPHQLENTGTLTFEFNPISWKAREAGDDVTSPVPSFIGHPVQASFFYSNRFGLLSQDNVIFGVANDTFNFFVKSALTQIDSDPIDLNVSSVRPVTLSDVLPSPQGLLLFSARQQFQVYSTDVSILTPTTAVIRSLSNYEMATNIAPVDVGITSAFINRVPGYSKLFTMQLRDVEQSPLVVDISKIVLEWIPDTVDGLTVSPQNSVIMLIDSNTSYLYLYRYYNNGEKDLFQAWTKWELPGTIQTADIINDSVVIISQHEDEYTLGHIILDEIPSGSSVVDATSIAGNTCLDMATRPVKPHTSVDAVVYDETNEVTKIYTPYTPFQQKKAIMLLSVPVADLGTNAVVDADAGFYLAATERTEIGTGYRYFEVQGDYTSYDDGIVIGYGYDFETTMPKFYYKRDPTTSDYTATLTISRVTFSVGRTGPVLFKVKAGGSDEWKNVEYVTDANTYVADSSPVTSEHQFTIPIHQRNTNFELKVTSDFPYPVSLVSMTWEGIYSPRFYKRK
;
A
#
# COMPACT_ATOMS: atom_id res chain seq x y z
N MET A 1 -29.24 -28.86 49.92
CA MET A 1 -28.55 -27.90 49.07
C MET A 1 -29.39 -27.75 47.81
N PRO A 2 -29.79 -26.56 47.43
CA PRO A 2 -30.65 -26.42 46.28
C PRO A 2 -29.86 -26.76 44.97
N ALA A 3 -30.52 -27.46 44.06
CA ALA A 3 -30.05 -27.63 42.71
C ALA A 3 -30.17 -26.28 42.00
N VAL A 4 -29.16 -25.94 41.20
CA VAL A 4 -29.14 -24.71 40.39
C VAL A 4 -28.79 -25.11 38.96
N THR A 5 -29.41 -24.40 38.03
CA THR A 5 -29.13 -24.53 36.60
C THR A 5 -28.82 -23.15 36.08
N GLN A 6 -27.84 -23.05 35.19
CA GLN A 6 -27.54 -21.81 34.53
C GLN A 6 -27.29 -22.05 33.03
N LEU A 7 -28.00 -21.27 32.22
CA LEU A 7 -27.83 -21.23 30.79
C LEU A 7 -26.74 -20.23 30.42
N ILE A 8 -25.86 -20.62 29.54
CA ILE A 8 -24.95 -19.78 28.76
C ILE A 8 -25.54 -19.70 27.35
N PRO A 9 -26.15 -18.57 26.97
CA PRO A 9 -26.99 -18.51 25.77
C PRO A 9 -26.25 -18.60 24.47
N ASN A 10 -24.97 -18.26 24.46
CA ASN A 10 -24.10 -18.31 23.27
C ASN A 10 -22.64 -18.36 23.69
N PHE A 11 -21.73 -18.52 22.71
CA PHE A 11 -20.28 -18.47 22.85
C PHE A 11 -19.65 -17.31 22.04
N LEU A 12 -20.41 -16.24 21.86
CA LEU A 12 -20.00 -15.08 21.07
C LEU A 12 -19.12 -14.08 21.83
N GLY A 13 -18.79 -14.35 23.09
CA GLY A 13 -17.95 -13.49 23.92
C GLY A 13 -16.44 -13.62 23.62
N GLY A 14 -16.03 -14.64 22.87
CA GLY A 14 -14.63 -14.89 22.53
C GLY A 14 -13.71 -15.11 23.72
N VAL A 15 -12.41 -15.00 23.49
CA VAL A 15 -11.37 -15.17 24.53
C VAL A 15 -11.38 -14.00 25.50
N SER A 16 -11.25 -14.32 26.79
CA SER A 16 -11.03 -13.33 27.85
C SER A 16 -9.96 -13.84 28.83
N ARG A 17 -8.99 -12.99 29.15
CA ARG A 17 -7.94 -13.24 30.16
C ARG A 17 -8.31 -12.74 31.55
N GLN A 18 -9.51 -12.22 31.71
CA GLN A 18 -10.03 -11.88 33.03
C GLN A 18 -10.11 -13.11 33.92
N ASN A 19 -10.10 -12.91 35.23
CA ASN A 19 -10.38 -13.99 36.17
C ASN A 19 -11.75 -14.61 35.88
N ASP A 20 -11.89 -15.91 36.04
CA ASP A 20 -13.09 -16.66 35.66
C ASP A 20 -14.37 -16.17 36.35
N ASP A 21 -14.27 -15.62 37.58
CA ASP A 21 -15.39 -15.02 38.29
C ASP A 21 -15.86 -13.68 37.67
N LYS A 22 -14.99 -13.02 36.86
CA LYS A 22 -15.29 -11.74 36.18
C LYS A 22 -15.72 -11.90 34.73
N LYS A 23 -15.44 -13.05 34.12
CA LYS A 23 -15.82 -13.30 32.73
C LYS A 23 -17.33 -13.18 32.56
N LEU A 24 -17.77 -12.58 31.46
CA LEU A 24 -19.18 -12.54 31.07
C LEU A 24 -19.64 -13.93 30.60
N LEU A 25 -20.96 -14.16 30.62
CA LEU A 25 -21.53 -15.38 30.03
C LEU A 25 -21.21 -15.44 28.54
N GLY A 26 -20.74 -16.59 28.09
CA GLY A 26 -20.33 -16.78 26.68
C GLY A 26 -18.87 -16.45 26.37
N GLN A 27 -18.11 -15.90 27.32
CA GLN A 27 -16.65 -15.76 27.19
C GLN A 27 -15.96 -17.10 27.53
N VAL A 28 -14.87 -17.37 26.82
CA VAL A 28 -14.04 -18.57 26.98
C VAL A 28 -12.62 -18.19 27.44
N THR A 29 -11.87 -19.17 27.93
CA THR A 29 -10.49 -18.94 28.38
C THR A 29 -9.51 -18.97 27.22
N GLU A 30 -9.73 -19.85 26.24
CA GLU A 30 -8.95 -19.96 25.01
C GLU A 30 -9.87 -20.41 23.86
N CYS A 31 -9.59 -19.91 22.66
CA CYS A 31 -10.30 -20.30 21.45
C CYS A 31 -9.33 -20.33 20.28
N ILE A 32 -9.01 -21.53 19.79
CA ILE A 32 -8.12 -21.76 18.66
C ILE A 32 -8.96 -22.26 17.48
N ASN A 33 -8.76 -21.66 16.31
CA ASN A 33 -9.48 -21.97 15.07
C ASN A 33 -11.01 -21.88 15.22
N GLY A 34 -11.47 -20.98 16.11
CA GLY A 34 -12.88 -20.65 16.26
C GLY A 34 -13.24 -19.40 15.45
N TYR A 35 -14.49 -19.35 14.97
CA TYR A 35 -15.07 -18.23 14.24
C TYR A 35 -16.47 -17.95 14.79
N PRO A 36 -16.61 -16.93 15.67
CA PRO A 36 -17.91 -16.56 16.23
C PRO A 36 -18.85 -16.02 15.16
N ASP A 37 -20.05 -16.54 15.10
CA ASP A 37 -21.09 -16.12 14.16
C ASP A 37 -22.42 -15.89 14.89
N PRO A 38 -23.10 -14.74 14.67
CA PRO A 38 -24.35 -14.42 15.37
C PRO A 38 -25.50 -15.40 15.06
N THR A 39 -25.49 -16.04 13.89
CA THR A 39 -26.54 -16.97 13.46
C THR A 39 -26.26 -18.40 13.92
N TYR A 40 -25.01 -18.84 13.83
CA TYR A 40 -24.63 -20.23 13.99
C TYR A 40 -23.86 -20.53 15.30
N GLY A 41 -23.57 -19.50 16.08
CA GLY A 41 -22.78 -19.62 17.32
C GLY A 41 -21.27 -19.65 17.08
N LEU A 42 -20.52 -20.36 17.91
CA LEU A 42 -19.07 -20.50 17.73
C LEU A 42 -18.78 -21.64 16.75
N LEU A 43 -18.34 -21.28 15.57
CA LEU A 43 -17.99 -22.19 14.48
C LEU A 43 -16.51 -22.59 14.54
N LYS A 44 -16.17 -23.78 14.03
CA LYS A 44 -14.84 -24.08 13.53
C LYS A 44 -14.60 -23.26 12.28
N ARG A 45 -13.44 -22.57 12.15
CA ARG A 45 -13.14 -21.74 10.99
C ARG A 45 -13.20 -22.53 9.68
N PRO A 46 -13.46 -21.89 8.56
CA PRO A 46 -13.28 -22.53 7.26
C PRO A 46 -11.83 -23.00 7.04
N GLY A 47 -11.65 -24.05 6.27
CA GLY A 47 -10.34 -24.53 5.85
C GLY A 47 -9.64 -23.60 4.88
N MET A 48 -8.32 -23.65 4.85
CA MET A 48 -7.53 -22.91 3.87
C MET A 48 -7.43 -23.73 2.58
N LYS A 49 -7.99 -23.19 1.51
CA LYS A 49 -7.83 -23.75 0.17
C LYS A 49 -6.45 -23.43 -0.37
N HIS A 50 -5.72 -24.44 -0.82
CA HIS A 50 -4.49 -24.22 -1.58
C HIS A 50 -4.83 -23.73 -3.00
N THR A 51 -4.21 -22.64 -3.43
CA THR A 51 -4.42 -22.09 -4.76
C THR A 51 -3.27 -22.45 -5.69
N ASN A 52 -2.05 -22.08 -5.34
CA ASN A 52 -0.86 -22.38 -6.13
C ASN A 52 0.42 -22.26 -5.29
N VAL A 53 1.48 -22.87 -5.79
CA VAL A 53 2.86 -22.56 -5.36
C VAL A 53 3.34 -21.36 -6.14
N LEU A 54 4.01 -20.42 -5.50
CA LEU A 54 4.56 -19.24 -6.17
C LEU A 54 5.70 -19.67 -7.10
N LYS A 55 5.50 -19.47 -8.40
CA LYS A 55 6.43 -19.90 -9.45
C LYS A 55 7.01 -18.71 -10.20
N LYS A 56 8.21 -18.90 -10.73
CA LYS A 56 8.90 -18.01 -11.65
C LYS A 56 8.33 -18.14 -13.08
N ALA A 57 8.71 -17.24 -13.97
CA ALA A 57 8.34 -17.29 -15.38
C ALA A 57 8.64 -18.62 -16.08
N ASN A 58 9.68 -19.34 -15.64
CA ASN A 58 10.06 -20.65 -16.17
C ASN A 58 9.29 -21.84 -15.57
N GLY A 59 8.32 -21.56 -14.68
CA GLY A 59 7.50 -22.58 -14.02
C GLY A 59 8.15 -23.26 -12.81
N THR A 60 9.37 -22.90 -12.41
CA THR A 60 10.00 -23.40 -11.17
C THR A 60 9.50 -22.63 -9.96
N ALA A 61 9.30 -23.33 -8.83
CA ALA A 61 8.94 -22.71 -7.57
C ALA A 61 10.04 -21.77 -7.06
N PHE A 62 9.64 -20.74 -6.31
CA PHE A 62 10.58 -19.95 -5.53
C PHE A 62 11.02 -20.75 -4.31
N THR A 63 12.32 -20.76 -4.05
CA THR A 63 12.90 -21.33 -2.85
C THR A 63 12.82 -20.37 -1.67
N LYS A 64 12.92 -20.89 -0.45
CA LYS A 64 12.95 -20.08 0.77
C LYS A 64 14.02 -18.99 0.69
N ALA A 65 15.24 -19.32 0.27
CA ALA A 65 16.35 -18.38 0.19
C ALA A 65 16.11 -17.20 -0.77
N GLU A 66 15.27 -17.39 -1.79
CA GLU A 66 15.01 -16.34 -2.79
C GLU A 66 14.01 -15.28 -2.34
N LEU A 67 13.09 -15.61 -1.42
CA LEU A 67 12.08 -14.67 -0.94
C LEU A 67 12.14 -14.46 0.58
N ASP A 68 13.10 -15.05 1.29
CA ASP A 68 13.26 -14.83 2.73
C ASP A 68 13.55 -13.35 3.05
N GLY A 69 12.70 -12.76 3.89
CA GLY A 69 12.73 -11.33 4.19
C GLY A 69 12.34 -10.41 3.02
N ALA A 70 11.59 -10.90 2.04
CA ALA A 70 11.03 -10.05 1.00
C ALA A 70 10.01 -9.07 1.57
N ALA A 71 9.92 -7.88 0.98
CA ALA A 71 8.87 -6.92 1.29
C ALA A 71 7.61 -7.26 0.46
N TRP A 72 6.56 -7.69 1.14
CA TRP A 72 5.31 -8.11 0.54
C TRP A 72 4.31 -6.97 0.45
N PHE A 73 3.52 -6.93 -0.63
CA PHE A 73 2.45 -5.96 -0.79
C PHE A 73 1.30 -6.52 -1.61
N PHE A 74 0.12 -5.97 -1.40
CA PHE A 74 -1.08 -6.30 -2.17
C PHE A 74 -1.46 -5.13 -3.07
N ILE A 75 -1.98 -5.46 -4.24
CA ILE A 75 -2.54 -4.52 -5.19
C ILE A 75 -4.01 -4.89 -5.36
N GLU A 76 -4.88 -4.06 -4.81
CA GLU A 76 -6.31 -4.19 -5.04
C GLU A 76 -6.70 -3.26 -6.19
N ARG A 77 -7.31 -3.85 -7.20
CA ARG A 77 -7.98 -3.12 -8.26
C ARG A 77 -9.47 -3.40 -8.16
N ASP A 78 -10.23 -2.69 -8.95
CA ASP A 78 -11.65 -2.96 -9.12
C ASP A 78 -11.91 -4.39 -9.67
N ALA A 79 -13.02 -4.62 -10.38
CA ALA A 79 -13.36 -5.91 -10.98
C ALA A 79 -12.27 -6.52 -11.91
N ALA A 80 -11.18 -5.82 -12.19
CA ALA A 80 -10.12 -6.28 -13.09
C ALA A 80 -9.13 -7.26 -12.45
N GLY A 81 -9.16 -7.42 -11.14
CA GLY A 81 -8.35 -8.38 -10.39
C GLY A 81 -7.49 -7.76 -9.29
N SER A 82 -6.96 -8.61 -8.46
CA SER A 82 -6.03 -8.29 -7.39
C SER A 82 -4.74 -9.07 -7.57
N TYR A 83 -3.64 -8.49 -7.07
CA TYR A 83 -2.31 -9.08 -7.23
C TYR A 83 -1.57 -9.02 -5.90
N ILE A 84 -0.62 -9.92 -5.74
CA ILE A 84 0.35 -9.89 -4.66
C ILE A 84 1.75 -9.68 -5.24
N GLY A 85 2.51 -8.79 -4.62
CA GLY A 85 3.89 -8.52 -5.02
C GLY A 85 4.87 -8.78 -3.88
N ALA A 86 6.12 -8.99 -4.28
CA ALA A 86 7.26 -9.11 -3.38
C ALA A 86 8.46 -8.34 -3.94
N ILE A 87 9.14 -7.58 -3.10
CA ILE A 87 10.40 -6.93 -3.43
C ILE A 87 11.53 -7.66 -2.72
N LYS A 88 12.51 -8.12 -3.49
CA LYS A 88 13.72 -8.77 -2.95
C LYS A 88 14.91 -8.50 -3.86
N ASP A 89 16.04 -8.12 -3.27
CA ASP A 89 17.31 -7.91 -3.97
C ASP A 89 17.18 -7.04 -5.24
N ALA A 90 16.51 -5.88 -5.09
CA ALA A 90 16.22 -4.93 -6.15
C ALA A 90 15.34 -5.46 -7.31
N ASN A 91 14.65 -6.57 -7.11
CA ASN A 91 13.68 -7.12 -8.05
C ASN A 91 12.26 -7.03 -7.48
N ILE A 92 11.29 -6.89 -8.38
CA ILE A 92 9.86 -6.95 -8.07
C ILE A 92 9.28 -8.18 -8.72
N TYR A 93 8.57 -8.95 -7.94
CA TYR A 93 7.85 -10.13 -8.37
C TYR A 93 6.36 -9.91 -8.14
N VAL A 94 5.50 -10.29 -9.08
CA VAL A 94 4.05 -10.11 -8.98
C VAL A 94 3.34 -11.37 -9.44
N TRP A 95 2.28 -11.75 -8.72
CA TRP A 95 1.38 -12.86 -9.05
C TRP A 95 -0.07 -12.41 -8.88
N THR A 96 -0.97 -13.03 -9.62
CA THR A 96 -2.41 -12.86 -9.40
C THR A 96 -2.81 -13.48 -8.05
N THR A 97 -3.72 -12.88 -7.32
CA THR A 97 -4.25 -13.49 -6.09
C THR A 97 -5.23 -14.62 -6.38
N ALA A 98 -5.95 -14.57 -7.51
CA ALA A 98 -6.99 -15.54 -7.84
C ALA A 98 -6.47 -16.97 -8.08
N ASP A 99 -5.35 -17.09 -8.76
CA ASP A 99 -4.79 -18.39 -9.19
C ASP A 99 -3.27 -18.51 -9.05
N GLY A 100 -2.58 -17.50 -8.52
CA GLY A 100 -1.13 -17.50 -8.34
C GLY A 100 -0.35 -17.46 -9.65
N THR A 101 -0.95 -16.98 -10.74
CA THR A 101 -0.27 -16.86 -12.03
C THR A 101 0.81 -15.78 -11.99
N TRP A 102 1.99 -16.09 -12.53
CA TRP A 102 3.11 -15.17 -12.65
C TRP A 102 2.77 -13.99 -13.56
N CYS A 103 3.10 -12.78 -13.12
CA CYS A 103 3.06 -11.56 -13.93
C CYS A 103 4.48 -11.13 -14.32
N THR A 104 4.65 -10.71 -15.56
CA THR A 104 5.94 -10.20 -16.05
C THR A 104 6.10 -8.76 -15.61
N VAL A 105 7.21 -8.45 -14.94
CA VAL A 105 7.56 -7.09 -14.52
C VAL A 105 8.77 -6.59 -15.30
N THR A 106 8.62 -5.50 -16.06
CA THR A 106 9.74 -4.75 -16.64
C THR A 106 10.26 -3.76 -15.60
N ASN A 107 11.44 -4.00 -15.05
CA ASN A 107 12.00 -3.20 -13.98
C ASN A 107 13.04 -2.21 -14.53
N ASN A 108 12.65 -0.94 -14.67
CA ASN A 108 13.52 0.16 -15.12
C ASN A 108 14.00 1.05 -13.95
N GLY A 109 13.55 0.76 -12.72
CA GLY A 109 13.86 1.52 -11.51
C GLY A 109 14.60 0.70 -10.44
N ALA A 110 15.34 -0.34 -10.80
CA ALA A 110 15.99 -1.24 -9.85
C ALA A 110 16.92 -0.52 -8.85
N SER A 111 17.55 0.58 -9.24
CA SER A 111 18.43 1.39 -8.39
C SER A 111 17.71 2.05 -7.22
N TYR A 112 16.42 2.24 -7.32
CA TYR A 112 15.59 2.80 -6.24
C TYR A 112 15.25 1.77 -5.16
N LEU A 113 15.30 0.48 -5.47
CA LEU A 113 14.90 -0.62 -4.58
C LEU A 113 16.05 -1.08 -3.67
N THR A 114 16.55 -0.16 -2.85
CA THR A 114 17.69 -0.39 -1.94
C THR A 114 17.29 -0.90 -0.56
N GLY A 115 16.02 -0.84 -0.20
CA GLY A 115 15.49 -1.34 1.07
C GLY A 115 15.61 -2.87 1.16
N THR A 116 15.82 -3.37 2.37
CA THR A 116 16.03 -4.80 2.65
C THR A 116 14.95 -5.43 3.51
N GLU A 117 14.10 -4.60 4.12
CA GLU A 117 13.04 -5.02 5.04
C GLU A 117 11.66 -4.54 4.58
N GLN A 118 10.62 -5.21 5.06
CA GLN A 118 9.22 -4.83 4.82
C GLN A 118 8.95 -3.35 5.11
N ASN A 119 9.49 -2.86 6.21
CA ASN A 119 9.26 -1.50 6.70
C ASN A 119 10.01 -0.41 5.93
N ASP A 120 10.95 -0.78 5.07
CA ASP A 120 11.69 0.16 4.22
C ASP A 120 10.83 0.71 3.08
N TYR A 121 9.69 0.09 2.81
CA TYR A 121 8.80 0.47 1.74
C TYR A 121 7.43 0.91 2.25
N HIS A 122 6.80 1.78 1.47
CA HIS A 122 5.39 2.10 1.59
C HIS A 122 4.72 1.96 0.23
N PHE A 123 3.57 1.33 0.20
CA PHE A 123 2.83 1.01 -1.01
C PHE A 123 1.48 1.71 -1.01
N ARG A 124 1.15 2.37 -2.11
CA ARG A 124 -0.16 3.00 -2.28
C ARG A 124 -0.68 2.77 -3.69
N SER A 125 -1.71 1.95 -3.81
CA SER A 125 -2.38 1.72 -5.09
C SER A 125 -3.43 2.79 -5.33
N VAL A 126 -3.41 3.35 -6.53
CA VAL A 126 -4.39 4.33 -7.04
C VAL A 126 -4.69 3.95 -8.48
N GLN A 127 -5.88 3.42 -8.75
CA GLN A 127 -6.26 2.90 -10.07
C GLN A 127 -5.27 1.83 -10.58
N ASP A 128 -4.65 2.04 -11.74
CA ASP A 128 -3.74 1.09 -12.37
C ASP A 128 -2.28 1.23 -11.91
N VAL A 129 -2.01 2.18 -11.04
CA VAL A 129 -0.67 2.53 -10.58
C VAL A 129 -0.52 2.26 -9.09
N THR A 130 0.53 1.55 -8.72
CA THR A 130 0.98 1.43 -7.33
C THR A 130 2.23 2.27 -7.13
N VAL A 131 2.13 3.31 -6.32
CA VAL A 131 3.27 4.14 -5.94
C VAL A 131 4.04 3.41 -4.85
N ILE A 132 5.33 3.22 -5.07
CA ILE A 132 6.27 2.61 -4.14
C ILE A 132 7.22 3.69 -3.64
N SER A 133 7.14 3.98 -2.34
CA SER A 133 8.06 4.89 -1.66
C SER A 133 9.09 4.09 -0.89
N ASN A 134 10.37 4.38 -1.09
CA ASN A 134 11.47 3.77 -0.33
C ASN A 134 11.90 4.74 0.77
N LYS A 135 11.70 4.35 2.02
CA LYS A 135 12.01 5.16 3.21
C LYS A 135 13.50 5.28 3.51
N THR A 136 14.35 4.55 2.77
CA THR A 136 15.82 4.62 2.92
C THR A 136 16.47 5.58 1.94
N VAL A 137 15.73 6.06 0.93
CA VAL A 137 16.23 6.97 -0.09
C VAL A 137 15.90 8.41 0.27
N THR A 138 16.91 9.27 0.30
CA THR A 138 16.75 10.71 0.51
C THR A 138 16.43 11.39 -0.80
N THR A 139 15.35 12.16 -0.84
CA THR A 139 14.92 12.88 -2.04
C THR A 139 15.84 14.05 -2.38
N ALA A 140 15.99 14.34 -3.65
CA ALA A 140 16.82 15.43 -4.15
C ALA A 140 16.11 16.22 -5.26
N MET A 141 16.62 17.43 -5.49
CA MET A 141 16.31 18.21 -6.68
C MET A 141 17.31 17.86 -7.78
N GLN A 142 16.90 18.04 -9.02
CA GLN A 142 17.81 18.04 -10.17
C GLN A 142 18.86 19.13 -10.00
N ALA A 143 20.02 18.95 -10.60
CA ALA A 143 21.03 20.00 -10.62
C ALA A 143 20.50 21.25 -11.33
N ALA A 144 20.79 22.41 -10.77
CA ALA A 144 20.48 23.68 -11.43
C ALA A 144 21.13 23.76 -12.81
N GLY A 145 20.42 24.33 -13.76
CA GLY A 145 20.96 24.59 -15.08
C GLY A 145 22.11 25.60 -15.03
N THR A 146 23.04 25.52 -15.98
CA THR A 146 24.07 26.56 -16.13
C THR A 146 23.48 27.74 -16.89
N PHE A 147 23.29 28.87 -16.23
CA PHE A 147 22.96 30.11 -16.85
C PHE A 147 24.25 30.92 -17.11
N VAL A 148 24.36 31.52 -18.27
CA VAL A 148 25.48 32.41 -18.63
C VAL A 148 24.90 33.79 -18.90
N SER A 149 25.07 34.70 -17.95
CA SER A 149 24.63 36.09 -18.08
C SER A 149 25.37 36.77 -19.23
N GLY A 150 24.68 37.66 -19.99
CA GLY A 150 25.27 38.39 -21.09
C GLY A 150 25.58 37.56 -22.34
N ALA A 151 25.00 36.33 -22.46
CA ALA A 151 25.18 35.51 -23.64
C ALA A 151 24.16 35.83 -24.77
N VAL A 152 23.12 36.55 -24.44
CA VAL A 152 22.08 37.04 -25.39
C VAL A 152 21.84 38.51 -25.10
N ALA A 153 21.82 39.29 -26.16
CA ALA A 153 21.47 40.73 -26.10
C ALA A 153 20.48 41.09 -27.21
N THR A 154 19.57 42.00 -26.90
CA THR A 154 18.70 42.62 -27.93
C THR A 154 18.97 44.10 -27.94
N LEU A 155 19.39 44.54 -29.09
CA LEU A 155 19.56 45.96 -29.37
C LEU A 155 18.26 46.49 -29.96
N LYS A 156 17.70 47.55 -29.36
CA LYS A 156 16.43 48.17 -29.79
C LYS A 156 16.66 49.60 -30.27
N LEU A 157 16.16 49.90 -31.44
CA LEU A 157 16.14 51.25 -31.97
C LEU A 157 14.84 51.94 -31.59
N LEU A 158 14.95 52.93 -30.72
CA LEU A 158 13.81 53.71 -30.23
C LEU A 158 13.42 54.84 -31.20
N SER A 159 14.42 55.49 -31.83
CA SER A 159 14.18 56.53 -32.76
C SER A 159 15.31 56.65 -33.80
N LEU A 160 14.96 56.94 -35.03
CA LEU A 160 15.90 57.16 -36.10
C LEU A 160 15.94 58.62 -36.46
N ILE A 161 17.14 59.27 -36.40
CA ILE A 161 17.36 60.67 -36.73
C ILE A 161 18.39 60.70 -37.82
N ASN A 162 18.01 61.33 -38.94
CA ASN A 162 18.84 61.45 -40.09
C ASN A 162 20.13 62.24 -39.78
N THR A 163 21.27 61.83 -40.37
CA THR A 163 22.62 62.38 -40.17
C THR A 163 23.26 62.17 -38.80
N TYR A 164 22.59 61.45 -37.88
CA TYR A 164 23.19 61.08 -36.58
C TYR A 164 23.92 59.76 -36.71
N SER A 165 24.96 59.58 -35.87
CA SER A 165 25.71 58.33 -35.78
C SER A 165 25.10 57.46 -34.72
N TYR A 166 25.13 56.16 -34.98
CA TYR A 166 24.70 55.06 -34.06
C TYR A 166 25.91 54.13 -33.90
N GLU A 167 26.33 53.93 -32.68
CA GLU A 167 27.51 53.16 -32.35
C GLU A 167 27.12 51.99 -31.41
N VAL A 168 27.57 50.82 -31.76
CA VAL A 168 27.48 49.61 -30.88
C VAL A 168 28.91 49.17 -30.63
N THR A 169 29.24 49.08 -29.36
CA THR A 169 30.56 48.58 -28.88
C THR A 169 30.37 47.16 -28.37
N ILE A 170 31.07 46.18 -28.93
CA ILE A 170 31.11 44.78 -28.53
C ILE A 170 32.54 44.47 -28.17
N GLN A 171 32.76 43.94 -26.91
CA GLN A 171 34.11 43.61 -26.43
C GLN A 171 35.12 44.78 -26.66
N ASP A 172 34.76 45.97 -26.25
CA ASP A 172 35.51 47.21 -26.43
C ASP A 172 35.79 47.65 -27.89
N ILE A 173 35.22 46.95 -28.88
CA ILE A 173 35.36 47.30 -30.29
C ILE A 173 34.10 48.02 -30.80
N ALA A 174 34.24 49.31 -31.10
CA ALA A 174 33.15 50.17 -31.61
C ALA A 174 32.84 49.94 -33.10
N THR A 175 31.57 49.71 -33.38
CA THR A 175 31.01 49.67 -34.75
C THR A 175 30.08 50.84 -34.90
N THR A 176 30.37 51.76 -35.86
CA THR A 176 29.57 52.97 -36.03
C THR A 176 28.92 53.01 -37.44
N VAL A 177 27.62 53.29 -37.44
CA VAL A 177 26.84 53.55 -38.66
C VAL A 177 26.18 54.91 -38.57
N THR A 178 26.20 55.65 -39.66
CA THR A 178 25.58 56.98 -39.73
C THR A 178 24.33 56.94 -40.61
N ALA A 179 23.18 57.34 -40.03
CA ALA A 179 21.95 57.40 -40.81
C ALA A 179 22.03 58.43 -41.96
N GLN A 180 21.95 57.98 -43.17
CA GLN A 180 22.04 58.80 -44.38
C GLN A 180 20.70 58.93 -45.07
N ASN A 181 20.04 60.09 -44.89
CA ASN A 181 18.80 60.42 -45.60
C ASN A 181 17.64 59.44 -45.49
N SER A 182 17.69 58.56 -44.54
CA SER A 182 16.63 57.56 -44.30
C SER A 182 15.66 58.05 -43.22
N THR A 183 14.38 57.83 -43.41
CA THR A 183 13.30 58.09 -42.47
C THR A 183 12.64 56.78 -41.96
N THR A 184 13.17 55.68 -42.41
CA THR A 184 12.65 54.34 -42.04
C THR A 184 13.65 53.56 -41.16
N PHE A 185 13.16 52.75 -40.25
CA PHE A 185 13.98 51.88 -39.41
C PHE A 185 14.72 50.80 -40.24
N ASP A 186 14.23 50.52 -41.45
CA ASP A 186 14.71 49.46 -42.34
C ASP A 186 16.19 49.61 -42.74
N ASP A 187 16.69 50.84 -42.75
CA ASP A 187 18.07 51.11 -43.16
C ASP A 187 19.10 50.89 -42.04
N MET A 188 18.67 50.70 -40.83
CA MET A 188 19.58 50.59 -39.67
C MET A 188 19.74 49.19 -39.11
N LEU A 189 18.66 48.44 -39.00
CA LEU A 189 18.63 47.15 -38.28
C LEU A 189 18.15 46.00 -39.14
N LEU A 190 17.43 46.22 -40.26
CA LEU A 190 16.98 45.16 -41.13
C LEU A 190 18.14 44.59 -41.93
N TYR A 191 18.18 43.28 -41.94
CA TYR A 191 18.90 42.51 -42.93
C TYR A 191 18.00 42.30 -44.15
N ASP A 192 18.17 43.11 -45.15
CA ASP A 192 17.56 42.88 -46.49
C ASP A 192 18.57 42.27 -47.41
N SER A 193 18.42 40.99 -47.75
CA SER A 193 19.26 40.26 -48.70
C SER A 193 19.12 40.76 -50.14
N SER A 194 18.18 41.63 -50.44
CA SER A 194 17.94 42.20 -51.74
C SER A 194 18.62 43.53 -51.96
N ASP A 195 19.14 44.21 -50.94
CA ASP A 195 19.81 45.47 -51.05
C ASP A 195 21.33 45.32 -51.26
N VAL A 196 21.79 45.53 -52.43
CA VAL A 196 23.19 45.37 -52.86
C VAL A 196 24.12 46.50 -52.36
N ASN A 197 23.61 47.51 -51.69
CA ASN A 197 24.35 48.65 -51.16
C ASN A 197 24.46 48.66 -49.62
N THR A 198 24.68 47.53 -49.06
CA THR A 198 24.52 47.16 -47.60
C THR A 198 25.57 47.74 -46.66
N ASN A 199 26.45 48.65 -47.07
CA ASN A 199 27.46 49.25 -46.16
C ASN A 199 26.85 50.11 -45.01
N HIS A 200 25.56 50.24 -44.96
CA HIS A 200 24.86 51.08 -44.01
C HIS A 200 24.03 50.33 -42.95
N HIS A 201 23.84 49.01 -43.09
CA HIS A 201 23.10 48.20 -42.12
C HIS A 201 23.98 47.91 -40.92
N LEU A 202 23.44 48.20 -39.71
CA LEU A 202 24.16 47.97 -38.47
C LEU A 202 24.47 46.48 -38.26
N VAL A 203 23.60 45.59 -38.72
CA VAL A 203 23.83 44.13 -38.72
C VAL A 203 25.06 43.73 -39.50
N ASP A 204 25.21 44.27 -40.75
CA ASP A 204 26.33 43.94 -41.58
C ASP A 204 27.65 44.56 -41.10
N ALA A 205 27.55 45.75 -40.50
CA ALA A 205 28.71 46.39 -39.90
C ALA A 205 29.20 45.64 -38.66
N ILE A 206 28.32 45.19 -37.80
CA ILE A 206 28.65 44.35 -36.64
C ILE A 206 29.24 42.98 -37.09
N LYS A 207 28.60 42.34 -38.07
CA LYS A 207 29.09 41.10 -38.66
C LYS A 207 30.52 41.27 -39.20
N ALA A 208 30.75 42.27 -39.99
CA ALA A 208 32.09 42.52 -40.57
C ALA A 208 33.13 42.81 -39.44
N THR A 209 32.76 43.53 -38.41
CA THR A 209 33.62 43.75 -37.26
C THR A 209 34.00 42.44 -36.55
N ILE A 210 33.00 41.59 -36.23
CA ILE A 210 33.27 40.30 -35.57
C ILE A 210 34.13 39.40 -36.45
N GLU A 211 33.83 39.29 -37.73
CA GLU A 211 34.62 38.50 -38.69
C GLU A 211 36.08 39.00 -38.78
N ALA A 212 36.27 40.31 -38.80
CA ALA A 212 37.61 40.90 -38.80
C ALA A 212 38.40 40.56 -37.53
N GLN A 213 37.77 40.63 -36.39
CA GLN A 213 38.39 40.29 -35.09
C GLN A 213 38.70 38.79 -35.00
N GLN A 214 37.83 37.93 -35.49
CA GLN A 214 38.07 36.47 -35.57
C GLN A 214 39.24 36.18 -36.52
N THR A 215 39.35 36.88 -37.67
CA THR A 215 40.45 36.73 -38.59
C THR A 215 41.78 37.22 -37.99
N ALA A 216 41.73 38.22 -37.13
CA ALA A 216 42.86 38.70 -36.34
C ALA A 216 43.21 37.79 -35.14
N SER A 217 42.50 36.70 -34.93
CA SER A 217 42.66 35.78 -33.79
C SER A 217 42.48 36.45 -32.42
N ASN A 218 41.56 37.41 -32.33
CA ASN A 218 41.19 38.02 -31.05
C ASN A 218 40.32 37.03 -30.25
N ALA A 219 40.85 36.54 -29.11
CA ALA A 219 40.19 35.53 -28.27
C ALA A 219 38.83 36.03 -27.70
N ASP A 220 38.67 37.32 -27.53
CA ASP A 220 37.39 37.90 -27.01
C ASP A 220 36.24 37.79 -28.03
N PHE A 221 36.54 37.47 -29.29
CA PHE A 221 35.58 37.25 -30.36
C PHE A 221 35.50 35.76 -30.81
N ASP A 222 36.18 34.85 -30.13
CA ASP A 222 36.12 33.43 -30.49
C ASP A 222 34.71 32.88 -30.35
N GLY A 223 34.40 31.82 -31.10
CA GLY A 223 33.13 31.08 -31.07
C GLY A 223 32.18 31.46 -32.20
N VAL A 224 30.92 31.08 -32.02
CA VAL A 224 29.86 31.30 -33.02
C VAL A 224 28.95 32.43 -32.56
N TRP A 225 28.82 33.44 -33.41
CA TRP A 225 27.97 34.60 -33.22
C TRP A 225 26.74 34.48 -34.10
N TYR A 226 25.54 34.54 -33.50
CA TYR A 226 24.26 34.55 -34.19
C TYR A 226 23.69 35.94 -34.16
N LEU A 227 23.43 36.49 -35.35
CA LEU A 227 22.89 37.84 -35.56
C LEU A 227 21.59 37.73 -36.35
N GLU A 228 20.53 38.40 -35.87
CA GLU A 228 19.24 38.45 -36.57
C GLU A 228 18.65 39.84 -36.44
N GLY A 229 18.46 40.54 -37.54
CA GLY A 229 17.86 41.87 -37.58
C GLY A 229 16.36 41.83 -37.86
N TYR A 230 15.64 42.67 -37.16
CA TYR A 230 14.20 42.95 -37.32
C TYR A 230 13.97 44.42 -37.53
N THR A 231 12.73 44.85 -37.81
CA THR A 231 12.39 46.23 -38.20
C THR A 231 13.03 47.30 -37.29
N ASN A 232 13.08 47.08 -35.98
CA ASN A 232 13.64 48.05 -35.04
C ASN A 232 14.48 47.40 -33.93
N SER A 233 14.85 46.13 -34.12
CA SER A 233 15.66 45.40 -33.17
C SER A 233 16.66 44.47 -33.85
N LEU A 234 17.79 44.22 -33.18
CA LEU A 234 18.80 43.25 -33.54
C LEU A 234 19.03 42.35 -32.33
N VAL A 235 18.85 41.05 -32.52
CA VAL A 235 19.19 40.06 -31.50
C VAL A 235 20.54 39.43 -31.77
N ILE A 236 21.35 39.32 -30.71
CA ILE A 236 22.73 38.82 -30.75
C ILE A 236 22.84 37.70 -29.73
N LYS A 237 23.48 36.62 -30.11
CA LYS A 237 23.82 35.50 -29.22
C LYS A 237 25.20 34.96 -29.52
N ARG A 238 25.97 34.61 -28.48
CA ARG A 238 27.30 34.02 -28.61
C ARG A 238 27.32 32.61 -28.00
N THR A 239 27.98 31.66 -28.70
CA THR A 239 28.19 30.30 -28.23
C THR A 239 29.60 29.80 -28.51
N THR A 240 30.03 28.76 -27.79
CA THR A 240 31.25 28.03 -28.14
C THR A 240 31.11 27.38 -29.51
N GLY A 241 32.19 27.22 -30.22
CA GLY A 241 32.21 26.53 -31.53
C GLY A 241 33.36 26.98 -32.42
N THR A 242 33.39 26.53 -33.68
CA THR A 242 34.32 27.04 -34.68
C THR A 242 33.94 28.45 -35.04
N ASN A 243 34.92 29.36 -35.05
CA ASN A 243 34.72 30.80 -35.32
C ASN A 243 33.87 31.02 -36.56
N ALA A 244 32.73 31.63 -36.38
CA ALA A 244 31.79 31.93 -37.45
C ALA A 244 30.78 33.03 -36.99
N VAL A 245 30.28 33.79 -37.98
CA VAL A 245 29.14 34.66 -37.80
C VAL A 245 27.98 34.16 -38.67
N VAL A 246 26.84 33.92 -38.09
CA VAL A 246 25.68 33.27 -38.70
C VAL A 246 24.47 34.21 -38.61
N THR A 247 23.90 34.53 -39.74
CA THR A 247 22.70 35.42 -39.85
C THR A 247 21.45 34.67 -40.27
N ASP A 248 21.62 33.50 -40.90
CA ASP A 248 20.52 32.59 -41.28
C ASP A 248 20.84 31.19 -40.78
N TYR A 249 20.14 30.77 -39.71
CA TYR A 249 20.39 29.52 -39.03
C TYR A 249 19.09 28.77 -38.69
N SER A 250 19.18 27.50 -38.78
CA SER A 250 18.07 26.60 -38.41
C SER A 250 18.10 26.14 -36.97
N ALA A 251 19.23 26.27 -36.29
CA ALA A 251 19.41 25.96 -34.88
C ALA A 251 20.66 26.66 -34.31
N THR A 252 20.67 26.99 -33.03
CA THR A 252 21.89 27.40 -32.33
C THR A 252 22.58 26.19 -31.73
N THR A 253 23.90 26.09 -31.89
CA THR A 253 24.72 25.02 -31.37
C THR A 253 25.80 25.57 -30.45
N GLY A 254 26.38 24.72 -29.59
CA GLY A 254 27.41 25.12 -28.64
C GLY A 254 26.84 25.61 -27.29
N THR A 255 27.73 25.82 -26.33
CA THR A 255 27.41 26.36 -25.01
C THR A 255 27.41 27.88 -25.06
N ALA A 256 26.50 28.53 -24.36
CA ALA A 256 26.40 30.00 -24.27
C ALA A 256 27.72 30.61 -23.76
N VAL A 257 28.10 31.76 -24.30
CA VAL A 257 29.31 32.53 -23.96
C VAL A 257 28.93 33.98 -23.76
N ALA A 258 29.27 34.56 -22.65
CA ALA A 258 29.03 35.95 -22.36
C ALA A 258 29.81 36.89 -23.30
N PHE A 259 29.28 38.05 -23.53
CA PHE A 259 29.95 39.16 -24.22
C PHE A 259 29.46 40.49 -23.70
N ASP A 260 30.33 41.52 -23.75
CA ASP A 260 29.97 42.86 -23.35
C ASP A 260 29.41 43.62 -24.57
N ILE A 261 28.32 44.37 -24.36
CA ILE A 261 27.69 45.19 -25.38
C ILE A 261 27.20 46.49 -24.80
N GLU A 262 27.55 47.57 -25.49
CA GLU A 262 27.03 48.92 -25.21
C GLU A 262 26.54 49.55 -26.52
N ALA A 263 25.52 50.40 -26.42
CA ALA A 263 24.99 51.11 -27.56
C ALA A 263 24.73 52.58 -27.23
N LYS A 264 25.02 53.41 -28.17
CA LYS A 264 24.72 54.86 -28.10
C LYS A 264 24.41 55.41 -29.48
N GLY A 265 23.56 56.41 -29.56
CA GLY A 265 23.26 57.02 -30.84
C GLY A 265 22.07 57.98 -30.83
N GLY A 266 21.91 58.69 -31.90
CA GLY A 266 20.86 59.67 -32.03
C GLY A 266 21.07 60.92 -31.13
N LEU A 267 19.99 61.63 -30.88
CA LEU A 267 20.02 62.87 -30.05
C LEU A 267 20.25 62.48 -28.58
N ASN A 268 21.27 63.02 -27.95
CA ASN A 268 21.65 62.74 -26.53
C ASN A 268 21.92 61.28 -26.21
N ASN A 269 22.29 60.46 -27.21
CA ASN A 269 22.58 59.01 -27.06
C ASN A 269 21.42 58.17 -26.48
N THR A 270 20.16 58.55 -26.74
CA THR A 270 18.97 57.83 -26.20
C THR A 270 18.19 57.09 -27.29
N SER A 271 18.70 57.00 -28.48
CA SER A 271 18.00 56.37 -29.62
C SER A 271 18.27 54.88 -29.79
N LEU A 272 19.31 54.35 -29.16
CA LEU A 272 19.62 52.95 -29.09
C LEU A 272 19.60 52.51 -27.61
N GLU A 273 19.03 51.37 -27.36
CA GLU A 273 18.99 50.72 -26.07
C GLU A 273 19.41 49.25 -26.18
N VAL A 274 20.25 48.80 -25.27
CA VAL A 274 20.67 47.42 -25.15
C VAL A 274 19.86 46.78 -24.05
N PHE A 275 19.36 45.62 -24.36
CA PHE A 275 18.59 44.79 -23.48
C PHE A 275 19.29 43.45 -23.34
N GLU A 276 19.58 43.04 -22.14
CA GLU A 276 20.23 41.75 -21.81
C GLU A 276 19.32 40.89 -20.93
N ASP A 277 19.76 40.54 -19.73
CA ASP A 277 19.12 39.55 -18.87
C ASP A 277 18.22 40.13 -17.77
N ASP A 278 18.32 41.45 -17.49
CA ASP A 278 17.58 42.10 -16.41
C ASP A 278 16.82 43.32 -16.91
N VAL A 279 15.58 43.47 -16.42
CA VAL A 279 14.75 44.67 -16.68
C VAL A 279 14.07 45.11 -15.39
N ASN A 280 13.72 46.39 -15.35
CA ASN A 280 12.99 46.95 -14.19
C ASN A 280 11.46 46.88 -14.39
N ASP A 281 10.99 46.83 -15.62
CA ASP A 281 9.57 46.77 -15.97
C ASP A 281 9.33 45.87 -17.18
N ILE A 282 8.20 45.18 -17.18
CA ILE A 282 7.76 44.30 -18.30
C ILE A 282 7.60 45.08 -19.62
N VAL A 283 7.35 46.40 -19.54
CA VAL A 283 7.23 47.28 -20.74
C VAL A 283 8.56 47.41 -21.48
N GLU A 284 9.69 47.22 -20.81
CA GLU A 284 11.04 47.31 -21.40
C GLU A 284 11.36 46.07 -22.27
N LEU A 285 10.63 44.97 -22.07
CA LEU A 285 10.89 43.71 -22.77
C LEU A 285 10.81 43.86 -24.30
N PRO A 286 11.80 43.31 -25.03
CA PRO A 286 11.77 43.32 -26.49
C PRO A 286 10.68 42.40 -27.04
N THR A 287 10.16 42.75 -28.21
CA THR A 287 9.17 41.94 -28.95
C THR A 287 9.78 40.75 -29.69
N GLU A 288 11.06 40.75 -29.89
CA GLU A 288 11.85 39.72 -30.56
C GLU A 288 13.04 39.34 -29.68
N SER A 289 13.30 38.03 -29.58
CA SER A 289 14.45 37.47 -28.87
C SER A 289 14.73 36.03 -29.32
N PHE A 290 15.75 35.39 -28.73
CA PHE A 290 16.02 33.96 -28.91
C PHE A 290 15.07 33.13 -28.03
N HIS A 291 14.63 32.01 -28.57
CA HIS A 291 13.83 31.07 -27.82
C HIS A 291 14.58 30.60 -26.54
N ASN A 292 13.87 30.56 -25.42
CA ASN A 292 14.40 30.27 -24.09
C ASN A 292 15.37 31.32 -23.52
N HIS A 293 15.39 32.55 -24.06
CA HIS A 293 16.05 33.67 -23.39
C HIS A 293 15.35 33.95 -22.07
N ASN A 294 16.06 33.83 -20.96
CA ASN A 294 15.53 33.96 -19.57
C ASN A 294 15.96 35.35 -19.05
N VAL A 295 14.97 36.13 -18.66
CA VAL A 295 15.13 37.49 -18.17
C VAL A 295 14.52 37.63 -16.81
N ARG A 296 15.21 38.30 -15.88
CA ARG A 296 14.64 38.68 -14.58
C ARG A 296 13.99 40.06 -14.70
N VAL A 297 12.76 40.16 -14.26
CA VAL A 297 12.09 41.45 -14.04
C VAL A 297 12.36 41.84 -12.59
N ASN A 298 13.24 42.80 -12.41
CA ASN A 298 13.75 43.27 -11.14
C ASN A 298 12.87 44.41 -10.63
N ASN A 299 12.01 44.10 -9.65
CA ASN A 299 11.20 45.15 -9.03
C ASN A 299 12.07 45.98 -8.09
N THR A 300 12.00 47.32 -8.21
CA THR A 300 12.87 48.23 -7.45
C THR A 300 12.59 48.30 -5.95
N ASP A 301 11.48 47.72 -5.48
CA ASP A 301 11.04 47.87 -4.09
C ASP A 301 11.46 46.68 -3.20
N SER A 302 11.54 45.47 -3.73
CA SER A 302 11.94 44.28 -2.98
C SER A 302 12.40 43.16 -3.91
N ALA A 303 13.45 42.42 -3.52
CA ALA A 303 13.86 41.20 -4.24
C ALA A 303 12.85 40.03 -4.13
N ASP A 304 11.91 40.12 -3.19
CA ASP A 304 10.85 39.13 -3.01
C ASP A 304 9.76 39.23 -4.10
N ASP A 305 9.72 40.34 -4.84
CA ASP A 305 8.76 40.57 -5.92
C ASP A 305 9.36 40.30 -7.31
N ASP A 306 10.64 39.92 -7.39
CA ASP A 306 11.31 39.59 -8.62
C ASP A 306 10.71 38.34 -9.25
N TYR A 307 10.55 38.32 -10.55
CA TYR A 307 10.09 37.14 -11.28
C TYR A 307 10.85 36.98 -12.59
N HIS A 308 10.83 35.75 -13.10
CA HIS A 308 11.59 35.38 -14.29
C HIS A 308 10.66 35.13 -15.46
N LEU A 309 11.06 35.60 -16.63
CA LEU A 309 10.36 35.39 -17.87
C LEU A 309 11.28 34.71 -18.89
N LYS A 310 10.77 33.75 -19.64
CA LYS A 310 11.44 33.18 -20.79
C LYS A 310 10.74 33.59 -22.08
N TYR A 311 11.51 33.83 -23.07
CA TYR A 311 10.99 34.13 -24.40
C TYR A 311 10.60 32.84 -25.13
N VAL A 312 9.37 32.76 -25.62
CA VAL A 312 8.85 31.68 -26.43
C VAL A 312 8.65 32.19 -27.85
N ALA A 313 9.63 31.92 -28.70
CA ALA A 313 9.52 32.27 -30.12
C ALA A 313 8.54 31.31 -30.82
N TYR A 314 7.73 31.82 -31.73
CA TYR A 314 6.73 31.02 -32.45
C TYR A 314 7.31 29.89 -33.31
N ASN A 315 8.56 30.05 -33.75
CA ASN A 315 9.30 29.02 -34.51
C ASN A 315 10.24 28.16 -33.65
N ASN A 316 10.21 28.31 -32.31
CA ASN A 316 11.10 27.69 -31.37
C ASN A 316 12.60 27.96 -31.56
N LEU A 317 12.95 29.02 -32.29
CA LEU A 317 14.32 29.41 -32.53
C LEU A 317 14.57 30.89 -32.13
N ARG A 318 13.92 31.81 -32.79
CA ARG A 318 14.14 33.26 -32.64
C ARG A 318 13.01 34.05 -33.27
N GLY A 319 13.01 35.37 -33.04
CA GLY A 319 12.12 36.32 -33.67
C GLY A 319 10.88 36.57 -32.85
N ARG A 320 9.76 36.76 -33.53
CA ARG A 320 8.50 37.09 -32.86
C ARG A 320 8.01 35.95 -31.95
N GLY A 321 7.52 36.33 -30.80
CA GLY A 321 7.03 35.41 -29.79
C GLY A 321 6.29 36.12 -28.67
N TYR A 322 6.33 35.50 -27.50
CA TYR A 322 5.78 36.09 -26.28
C TYR A 322 6.64 35.69 -25.06
N TRP A 323 6.56 36.50 -24.03
CA TRP A 323 7.19 36.23 -22.75
C TRP A 323 6.25 35.42 -21.89
N LYS A 324 6.78 34.37 -21.30
CA LYS A 324 6.07 33.45 -20.37
C LYS A 324 6.84 33.39 -19.07
N GLU A 325 6.16 33.42 -17.95
CA GLU A 325 6.75 33.15 -16.64
C GLU A 325 7.53 31.84 -16.63
N THR A 326 8.65 31.81 -15.96
CA THR A 326 9.55 30.65 -15.87
C THR A 326 10.27 30.59 -14.54
N VAL A 327 10.94 29.48 -14.29
CA VAL A 327 11.82 29.32 -13.11
C VAL A 327 13.05 30.25 -13.22
N ALA A 328 13.54 30.65 -12.07
CA ALA A 328 14.78 31.43 -11.99
C ALA A 328 15.96 30.67 -12.67
N ARG A 329 16.85 31.45 -13.27
CA ARG A 329 17.96 30.97 -14.10
C ARG A 329 18.99 30.12 -13.34
N ASP A 330 19.08 30.30 -12.02
CA ASP A 330 20.00 29.63 -11.10
C ASP A 330 19.32 28.60 -10.19
N ALA A 331 18.00 28.48 -10.29
CA ALA A 331 17.23 27.51 -9.53
C ALA A 331 17.18 26.14 -10.22
N SER A 332 17.01 25.11 -9.41
CA SER A 332 16.81 23.73 -9.91
C SER A 332 15.50 23.62 -10.71
N PRO A 333 15.50 22.97 -11.87
CA PRO A 333 14.33 22.88 -12.73
C PRO A 333 13.23 21.95 -12.22
N GLY A 334 13.50 21.07 -11.25
CA GLY A 334 12.52 20.12 -10.75
C GLY A 334 13.10 19.04 -9.85
N LEU A 335 12.27 18.04 -9.57
CA LEU A 335 12.64 16.91 -8.73
C LEU A 335 13.53 15.91 -9.49
N ASP A 336 14.48 15.31 -8.78
CA ASP A 336 15.28 14.20 -9.31
C ASP A 336 14.48 12.90 -9.23
N ALA A 337 13.97 12.46 -10.36
CA ALA A 337 13.07 11.31 -10.47
C ALA A 337 13.67 10.00 -9.92
N ASP A 338 15.00 9.85 -9.96
CA ASP A 338 15.68 8.64 -9.47
C ASP A 338 15.69 8.55 -7.94
N THR A 339 15.47 9.67 -7.24
CA THR A 339 15.43 9.74 -5.78
C THR A 339 14.01 9.82 -5.22
N MET A 340 13.03 10.06 -6.07
CA MET A 340 11.62 10.19 -5.72
C MET A 340 10.89 8.84 -5.80
N PRO A 341 9.69 8.71 -5.18
CA PRO A 341 8.87 7.52 -5.33
C PRO A 341 8.68 7.10 -6.78
N HIS A 342 8.68 5.78 -6.99
CA HIS A 342 8.51 5.17 -8.31
C HIS A 342 7.11 4.57 -8.45
N GLN A 343 6.69 4.29 -9.68
CA GLN A 343 5.41 3.67 -9.96
C GLN A 343 5.56 2.27 -10.54
N LEU A 344 4.73 1.36 -10.05
CA LEU A 344 4.46 0.07 -10.65
C LEU A 344 3.11 0.16 -11.36
N GLU A 345 3.15 0.22 -12.67
CA GLU A 345 1.97 0.39 -13.53
C GLU A 345 1.55 -0.94 -14.15
N ASN A 346 0.26 -1.24 -14.09
CA ASN A 346 -0.30 -2.38 -14.80
C ASN A 346 -0.55 -2.00 -16.26
N THR A 347 0.26 -2.55 -17.17
CA THR A 347 0.20 -2.27 -18.62
C THR A 347 -0.60 -3.31 -19.40
N GLY A 348 -1.03 -4.38 -18.74
CA GLY A 348 -1.84 -5.45 -19.37
C GLY A 348 -2.20 -6.54 -18.37
N THR A 349 -2.93 -7.55 -18.80
CA THR A 349 -3.54 -8.59 -17.91
C THR A 349 -2.53 -9.25 -16.98
N LEU A 350 -1.29 -9.49 -17.43
CA LEU A 350 -0.22 -10.13 -16.64
C LEU A 350 1.11 -9.41 -16.83
N THR A 351 1.06 -8.11 -17.08
CA THR A 351 2.26 -7.32 -17.34
C THR A 351 2.28 -6.04 -16.54
N PHE A 352 3.41 -5.77 -15.94
CA PHE A 352 3.68 -4.58 -15.16
C PHE A 352 4.96 -3.91 -15.61
N GLU A 353 5.04 -2.59 -15.43
CA GLU A 353 6.25 -1.81 -15.61
C GLU A 353 6.55 -1.03 -14.35
N PHE A 354 7.78 -1.13 -13.86
CA PHE A 354 8.28 -0.35 -12.75
C PHE A 354 9.20 0.74 -13.27
N ASN A 355 8.76 1.98 -13.14
CA ASN A 355 9.43 3.16 -13.71
C ASN A 355 9.54 4.28 -12.67
N PRO A 356 10.56 5.16 -12.78
CA PRO A 356 10.52 6.46 -12.13
C PRO A 356 9.26 7.23 -12.56
N ILE A 357 8.62 7.91 -11.61
CA ILE A 357 7.47 8.76 -11.93
C ILE A 357 7.94 10.00 -12.71
N SER A 358 7.21 10.37 -13.75
CA SER A 358 7.46 11.62 -14.48
C SER A 358 6.93 12.82 -13.67
N TRP A 359 7.77 13.33 -12.76
CA TRP A 359 7.45 14.50 -11.96
C TRP A 359 7.42 15.75 -12.81
N LYS A 360 6.45 16.62 -12.56
CA LYS A 360 6.35 17.91 -13.26
C LYS A 360 7.53 18.81 -12.88
N ALA A 361 8.07 19.45 -13.89
CA ALA A 361 9.10 20.46 -13.70
C ALA A 361 8.52 21.72 -13.05
N ARG A 362 9.37 22.49 -12.41
CA ARG A 362 9.08 23.81 -11.89
C ARG A 362 8.76 24.76 -13.04
N GLU A 363 7.64 25.46 -12.99
CA GLU A 363 7.20 26.34 -14.08
C GLU A 363 7.44 27.82 -13.81
N ALA A 364 7.59 28.21 -12.54
CA ALA A 364 7.68 29.62 -12.14
C ALA A 364 8.49 29.79 -10.85
N GLY A 365 8.98 31.03 -10.65
CA GLY A 365 9.56 31.46 -9.40
C GLY A 365 11.01 31.05 -9.15
N ASP A 366 11.49 31.45 -8.02
CA ASP A 366 12.79 31.11 -7.45
C ASP A 366 12.64 30.35 -6.12
N ASP A 367 13.70 30.25 -5.33
CA ASP A 367 13.64 29.53 -4.05
C ASP A 367 12.86 30.28 -2.95
N VAL A 368 12.49 31.54 -3.18
CA VAL A 368 11.67 32.36 -2.26
C VAL A 368 10.21 32.32 -2.67
N THR A 369 9.91 32.59 -3.94
CA THR A 369 8.54 32.71 -4.48
C THR A 369 7.91 31.38 -4.86
N SER A 370 8.72 30.37 -5.11
CA SER A 370 8.32 28.98 -5.34
C SER A 370 9.29 28.05 -4.58
N PRO A 371 9.19 28.00 -3.24
CA PRO A 371 10.14 27.26 -2.43
C PRO A 371 10.15 25.78 -2.79
N VAL A 372 11.30 25.14 -2.58
CA VAL A 372 11.40 23.70 -2.75
C VAL A 372 10.51 23.00 -1.72
N PRO A 373 9.80 21.91 -2.09
CA PRO A 373 8.99 21.15 -1.15
C PRO A 373 9.79 20.68 0.05
N SER A 374 9.18 20.70 1.24
CA SER A 374 9.85 20.36 2.51
C SER A 374 10.35 18.91 2.61
N PHE A 375 9.93 18.02 1.73
CA PHE A 375 10.46 16.65 1.67
C PHE A 375 11.88 16.57 1.08
N ILE A 376 12.38 17.61 0.39
CA ILE A 376 13.71 17.60 -0.22
C ILE A 376 14.79 17.52 0.87
N GLY A 377 15.75 16.59 0.67
CA GLY A 377 16.78 16.29 1.64
C GLY A 377 16.36 15.28 2.72
N HIS A 378 15.15 14.73 2.62
CA HIS A 378 14.59 13.78 3.58
C HIS A 378 13.91 12.60 2.87
N PRO A 379 13.83 11.41 3.51
CA PRO A 379 13.12 10.29 2.94
C PRO A 379 11.60 10.49 3.03
N VAL A 380 10.89 9.95 2.03
CA VAL A 380 9.43 9.89 2.03
C VAL A 380 8.96 8.71 2.88
N GLN A 381 8.13 8.98 3.90
CA GLN A 381 7.58 7.96 4.80
C GLN A 381 6.34 7.28 4.24
N ALA A 382 5.44 8.04 3.63
CA ALA A 382 4.22 7.52 3.04
C ALA A 382 3.76 8.40 1.88
N SER A 383 3.04 7.78 0.94
CA SER A 383 2.31 8.46 -0.13
C SER A 383 0.81 8.26 0.06
N PHE A 384 0.01 9.24 -0.34
CA PHE A 384 -1.44 9.21 -0.18
C PHE A 384 -2.15 10.00 -1.29
N PHE A 385 -3.45 9.79 -1.39
CA PHE A 385 -4.32 10.57 -2.26
C PHE A 385 -5.51 11.09 -1.45
N TYR A 386 -5.71 12.39 -1.45
CA TYR A 386 -6.79 13.04 -0.71
C TYR A 386 -7.24 14.34 -1.38
N SER A 387 -8.55 14.59 -1.46
CA SER A 387 -9.11 15.81 -2.07
C SER A 387 -8.57 16.11 -3.48
N ASN A 388 -8.49 15.12 -4.35
CA ASN A 388 -7.92 15.19 -5.70
C ASN A 388 -6.46 15.68 -5.75
N ARG A 389 -5.71 15.49 -4.67
CA ARG A 389 -4.29 15.82 -4.54
C ARG A 389 -3.51 14.55 -4.20
N PHE A 390 -2.44 14.32 -4.90
CA PHE A 390 -1.42 13.36 -4.48
C PHE A 390 -0.57 14.01 -3.38
N GLY A 391 -0.24 13.28 -2.34
CA GLY A 391 0.52 13.83 -1.23
C GLY A 391 1.58 12.89 -0.71
N LEU A 392 2.56 13.47 -0.01
CA LEU A 392 3.69 12.80 0.61
C LEU A 392 3.80 13.19 2.08
N LEU A 393 4.23 12.25 2.91
CA LEU A 393 4.69 12.50 4.27
C LEU A 393 6.21 12.46 4.32
N SER A 394 6.82 13.43 4.92
CA SER A 394 8.25 13.45 5.18
C SER A 394 8.54 14.14 6.50
N GLN A 395 9.21 13.46 7.40
CA GLN A 395 9.45 13.91 8.78
C GLN A 395 8.17 14.40 9.47
N ASP A 396 8.07 15.66 9.83
CA ASP A 396 6.92 16.30 10.46
C ASP A 396 6.05 17.10 9.47
N ASN A 397 6.32 16.94 8.16
CA ASN A 397 5.58 17.65 7.12
C ASN A 397 4.59 16.75 6.40
N VAL A 398 3.46 17.33 6.04
CA VAL A 398 2.48 16.78 5.11
C VAL A 398 2.38 17.69 3.90
N ILE A 399 2.73 17.15 2.75
CA ILE A 399 2.86 17.90 1.50
C ILE A 399 1.85 17.39 0.50
N PHE A 400 0.97 18.26 0.02
CA PHE A 400 0.00 17.95 -1.03
C PHE A 400 0.45 18.60 -2.34
N GLY A 401 0.39 17.87 -3.41
CA GLY A 401 0.60 18.37 -4.75
C GLY A 401 -0.54 19.27 -5.24
N VAL A 402 -0.41 19.74 -6.45
CA VAL A 402 -1.41 20.55 -7.14
C VAL A 402 -2.70 19.76 -7.31
N ALA A 403 -3.85 20.41 -7.06
CA ALA A 403 -5.14 19.77 -7.23
C ALA A 403 -5.41 19.43 -8.71
N ASN A 404 -5.85 18.19 -8.97
CA ASN A 404 -6.11 17.63 -10.30
C ASN A 404 -4.88 17.60 -11.25
N ASP A 405 -3.67 17.76 -10.72
CA ASP A 405 -2.41 17.62 -11.47
C ASP A 405 -1.49 16.71 -10.67
N THR A 406 -1.69 15.41 -10.84
CA THR A 406 -0.94 14.38 -10.13
C THR A 406 0.55 14.53 -10.42
N PHE A 407 1.39 14.35 -9.41
CA PHE A 407 2.85 14.45 -9.49
C PHE A 407 3.42 15.85 -9.78
N ASN A 408 2.66 16.89 -9.46
CA ASN A 408 3.10 18.27 -9.47
C ASN A 408 3.14 18.85 -8.05
N PHE A 409 4.31 19.28 -7.59
CA PHE A 409 4.53 19.88 -6.26
C PHE A 409 4.98 21.35 -6.33
N PHE A 410 4.89 21.97 -7.50
CA PHE A 410 5.30 23.36 -7.69
C PHE A 410 4.12 24.25 -8.05
N VAL A 411 4.21 25.50 -7.64
CA VAL A 411 3.22 26.54 -8.02
C VAL A 411 3.28 26.80 -9.52
N LYS A 412 2.13 27.18 -10.07
CA LYS A 412 2.03 27.50 -11.51
C LYS A 412 2.44 28.94 -11.83
N SER A 413 2.35 29.83 -10.86
CA SER A 413 2.77 31.24 -10.98
C SER A 413 3.32 31.70 -9.63
N ALA A 414 4.41 32.44 -9.66
CA ALA A 414 4.96 33.11 -8.48
C ALA A 414 4.23 34.43 -8.15
N LEU A 415 3.47 34.97 -9.09
CA LEU A 415 2.79 36.25 -8.93
C LEU A 415 1.47 36.16 -8.14
N THR A 416 0.76 35.06 -8.23
CA THR A 416 -0.55 34.87 -7.59
C THR A 416 -0.74 33.45 -7.08
N GLN A 417 -1.08 33.34 -5.81
CA GLN A 417 -1.48 32.06 -5.23
C GLN A 417 -2.91 31.70 -5.67
N ILE A 418 -3.11 30.46 -6.13
CA ILE A 418 -4.40 29.92 -6.54
C ILE A 418 -4.81 28.75 -5.65
N ASP A 419 -6.11 28.47 -5.58
CA ASP A 419 -6.66 27.40 -4.71
C ASP A 419 -6.14 25.99 -5.03
N SER A 420 -5.68 25.78 -6.27
CA SER A 420 -5.11 24.52 -6.70
C SER A 420 -3.64 24.32 -6.35
N ASP A 421 -2.93 25.34 -5.91
CA ASP A 421 -1.49 25.28 -5.60
C ASP A 421 -1.15 24.22 -4.56
N PRO A 422 0.10 23.74 -4.51
CA PRO A 422 0.57 22.81 -3.52
C PRO A 422 0.34 23.31 -2.10
N ILE A 423 0.17 22.40 -1.15
CA ILE A 423 0.03 22.70 0.27
C ILE A 423 1.17 22.01 0.99
N ASP A 424 1.98 22.76 1.71
CA ASP A 424 3.07 22.25 2.51
C ASP A 424 2.89 22.72 3.96
N LEU A 425 2.59 21.77 4.85
CA LEU A 425 2.23 22.04 6.24
C LEU A 425 3.13 21.28 7.19
N ASN A 426 3.62 21.98 8.19
CA ASN A 426 4.39 21.40 9.27
C ASN A 426 3.50 21.15 10.51
N VAL A 427 3.72 20.01 11.16
CA VAL A 427 3.05 19.68 12.42
C VAL A 427 3.69 20.43 13.58
N SER A 428 2.93 21.31 14.22
CA SER A 428 3.37 21.97 15.45
C SER A 428 3.20 21.05 16.66
N SER A 429 4.30 20.54 17.20
CA SER A 429 4.34 19.70 18.39
C SER A 429 5.42 20.14 19.38
N VAL A 430 5.17 19.94 20.68
CA VAL A 430 6.17 20.19 21.73
C VAL A 430 7.33 19.19 21.69
N ARG A 431 7.13 18.05 21.07
CA ARG A 431 8.14 16.98 20.94
C ARG A 431 8.47 16.76 19.46
N PRO A 432 9.67 16.34 19.12
CA PRO A 432 9.99 15.91 17.76
C PRO A 432 9.01 14.82 17.31
N VAL A 433 8.43 15.00 16.14
CA VAL A 433 7.44 14.09 15.55
C VAL A 433 7.94 13.67 14.18
N THR A 434 7.84 12.40 13.85
CA THR A 434 7.94 11.88 12.50
C THR A 434 6.60 11.25 12.14
N LEU A 435 5.99 11.75 11.09
CA LEU A 435 4.76 11.20 10.54
C LEU A 435 5.08 9.89 9.83
N SER A 436 4.42 8.82 10.20
CA SER A 436 4.67 7.48 9.64
C SER A 436 3.62 7.05 8.64
N ASP A 437 2.38 7.44 8.84
CA ASP A 437 1.27 6.98 8.01
C ASP A 437 0.08 7.96 8.02
N VAL A 438 -0.87 7.71 7.13
CA VAL A 438 -2.01 8.57 6.89
C VAL A 438 -3.26 7.76 6.55
N LEU A 439 -4.40 8.20 7.07
CA LEU A 439 -5.68 7.58 6.80
C LEU A 439 -6.73 8.63 6.43
N PRO A 440 -7.31 8.56 5.22
CA PRO A 440 -8.42 9.42 4.86
C PRO A 440 -9.65 9.18 5.73
N SER A 441 -10.33 10.24 6.15
CA SER A 441 -11.57 10.19 6.91
C SER A 441 -12.56 11.21 6.32
N PRO A 442 -13.88 11.00 6.47
CA PRO A 442 -14.90 11.96 6.02
C PRO A 442 -14.74 13.38 6.63
N GLN A 443 -14.13 13.48 7.80
CA GLN A 443 -13.93 14.75 8.52
C GLN A 443 -12.54 15.37 8.27
N GLY A 444 -11.68 14.78 7.46
CA GLY A 444 -10.33 15.24 7.19
C GLY A 444 -9.34 14.11 7.05
N LEU A 445 -8.08 14.43 6.91
CA LEU A 445 -7.00 13.48 6.79
C LEU A 445 -6.36 13.23 8.15
N LEU A 446 -6.38 11.99 8.62
CA LEU A 446 -5.72 11.58 9.85
C LEU A 446 -4.24 11.33 9.59
N LEU A 447 -3.39 11.87 10.43
CA LEU A 447 -1.95 11.67 10.39
C LEU A 447 -1.51 10.94 11.65
N PHE A 448 -0.66 9.95 11.48
CA PHE A 448 -0.18 9.11 12.58
C PHE A 448 1.32 9.28 12.77
N SER A 449 1.73 9.31 14.03
CA SER A 449 3.12 9.25 14.44
C SER A 449 3.29 8.29 15.61
N ALA A 450 4.51 8.01 16.00
CA ALA A 450 4.81 7.09 17.09
C ALA A 450 4.09 7.40 18.42
N ARG A 451 3.72 8.67 18.67
CA ARG A 451 3.19 9.11 19.97
C ARG A 451 2.00 10.03 19.91
N GLN A 452 1.64 10.52 18.74
CA GLN A 452 0.57 11.49 18.57
C GLN A 452 -0.17 11.24 17.26
N GLN A 453 -1.44 11.59 17.24
CA GLN A 453 -2.27 11.62 16.07
C GLN A 453 -2.72 13.05 15.79
N PHE A 454 -2.74 13.43 14.54
CA PHE A 454 -3.13 14.75 14.07
C PHE A 454 -4.20 14.63 12.99
N GLN A 455 -4.80 15.75 12.68
CA GLN A 455 -5.77 15.84 11.60
C GLN A 455 -5.49 17.07 10.76
N VAL A 456 -5.45 16.88 9.45
CA VAL A 456 -5.56 17.95 8.46
C VAL A 456 -7.03 18.10 8.10
N TYR A 457 -7.52 19.31 8.17
CA TYR A 457 -8.89 19.62 7.79
C TYR A 457 -8.95 21.01 7.14
N SER A 458 -10.02 21.32 6.44
CA SER A 458 -10.27 22.65 5.90
C SER A 458 -11.10 23.48 6.87
N THR A 459 -10.76 24.73 7.03
CA THR A 459 -11.58 25.70 7.78
C THR A 459 -12.84 26.12 7.01
N ASP A 460 -12.84 25.92 5.69
CA ASP A 460 -14.01 26.10 4.84
C ASP A 460 -14.59 24.72 4.48
N VAL A 461 -15.91 24.59 4.56
CA VAL A 461 -16.63 23.31 4.48
C VAL A 461 -16.48 22.62 3.12
N SER A 462 -16.00 23.27 2.10
CA SER A 462 -16.09 22.77 0.73
C SER A 462 -14.78 22.34 0.07
N ILE A 463 -13.64 22.98 0.33
CA ILE A 463 -12.41 22.72 -0.45
C ILE A 463 -11.15 22.87 0.42
N LEU A 464 -10.21 21.94 0.26
CA LEU A 464 -8.88 22.04 0.83
C LEU A 464 -7.98 22.90 -0.08
N THR A 465 -7.63 24.10 0.38
CA THR A 465 -6.77 25.06 -0.33
C THR A 465 -5.55 25.42 0.51
N PRO A 466 -4.50 26.03 -0.06
CA PRO A 466 -3.35 26.49 0.71
C PRO A 466 -3.71 27.45 1.86
N THR A 467 -4.78 28.21 1.71
CA THR A 467 -5.23 29.20 2.70
C THR A 467 -6.18 28.63 3.75
N THR A 468 -6.87 27.50 3.46
CA THR A 468 -7.88 26.92 4.35
C THR A 468 -7.39 25.67 5.09
N ALA A 469 -6.29 25.07 4.64
CA ALA A 469 -5.72 23.86 5.22
C ALA A 469 -5.08 24.15 6.58
N VAL A 470 -5.49 23.40 7.60
CA VAL A 470 -4.98 23.53 8.98
C VAL A 470 -4.72 22.15 9.58
N ILE A 471 -3.66 22.05 10.38
CA ILE A 471 -3.36 20.86 11.17
C ILE A 471 -3.72 21.12 12.63
N ARG A 472 -4.36 20.14 13.25
CA ARG A 472 -4.58 20.10 14.70
C ARG A 472 -4.12 18.79 15.31
N SER A 473 -3.67 18.83 16.56
CA SER A 473 -3.41 17.64 17.36
C SER A 473 -4.74 17.03 17.81
N LEU A 474 -4.90 15.71 17.68
CA LEU A 474 -6.09 14.96 18.08
C LEU A 474 -5.90 14.24 19.39
N SER A 475 -4.85 13.43 19.49
CA SER A 475 -4.63 12.54 20.63
C SER A 475 -3.15 12.23 20.82
N ASN A 476 -2.82 11.71 22.01
CA ASN A 476 -1.45 11.39 22.41
C ASN A 476 -1.33 9.89 22.75
N TYR A 477 -1.75 9.02 21.85
CA TYR A 477 -1.59 7.58 22.00
C TYR A 477 -0.36 7.10 21.25
N GLU A 478 0.36 6.15 21.83
CA GLU A 478 1.49 5.51 21.17
C GLU A 478 1.01 4.53 20.12
N MET A 479 1.73 4.46 19.00
CA MET A 479 1.47 3.58 17.87
C MET A 479 2.76 2.92 17.38
N ALA A 480 2.65 1.68 16.92
CA ALA A 480 3.72 0.98 16.21
C ALA A 480 3.81 1.51 14.76
N THR A 481 4.87 2.26 14.45
CA THR A 481 5.02 2.97 13.17
C THR A 481 5.31 2.06 11.97
N ASN A 482 5.60 0.79 12.23
CA ASN A 482 5.80 -0.22 11.19
C ASN A 482 4.51 -0.95 10.76
N ILE A 483 3.38 -0.60 11.37
CA ILE A 483 2.07 -1.20 11.06
C ILE A 483 1.13 -0.07 10.67
N ALA A 484 0.67 -0.09 9.42
CA ALA A 484 -0.25 0.91 8.93
C ALA A 484 -1.59 0.87 9.70
N PRO A 485 -2.17 2.01 10.07
CA PRO A 485 -3.52 2.06 10.61
C PRO A 485 -4.54 1.70 9.52
N VAL A 486 -5.67 1.14 9.91
CA VAL A 486 -6.72 0.71 9.00
C VAL A 486 -8.05 1.40 9.27
N ASP A 487 -8.84 1.57 8.21
CA ASP A 487 -10.20 2.11 8.30
C ASP A 487 -11.20 0.97 8.54
N VAL A 488 -11.90 1.05 9.66
CA VAL A 488 -12.93 0.08 10.07
C VAL A 488 -14.33 0.53 9.65
N GLY A 489 -14.41 1.57 8.83
CA GLY A 489 -15.65 2.17 8.31
C GLY A 489 -16.07 3.42 9.08
N ILE A 490 -16.41 3.33 10.35
CA ILE A 490 -16.77 4.47 11.19
C ILE A 490 -15.62 4.88 12.11
N THR A 491 -14.71 3.95 12.37
CA THR A 491 -13.55 4.12 13.27
C THR A 491 -12.28 3.75 12.54
N SER A 492 -11.17 4.31 12.95
CA SER A 492 -9.84 3.84 12.56
C SER A 492 -9.26 2.92 13.63
N ALA A 493 -8.50 1.92 13.23
CA ALA A 493 -7.80 1.03 14.16
C ALA A 493 -6.29 1.11 13.97
N PHE A 494 -5.55 1.04 15.07
CA PHE A 494 -4.09 1.05 15.08
C PHE A 494 -3.53 0.23 16.24
N ILE A 495 -2.31 -0.23 16.09
CA ILE A 495 -1.64 -1.08 17.08
C ILE A 495 -0.64 -0.26 17.89
N ASN A 496 -0.65 -0.49 19.20
CA ASN A 496 0.42 -0.06 20.11
C ASN A 496 1.20 -1.31 20.53
N ARG A 497 2.51 -1.28 20.38
CA ARG A 497 3.43 -2.34 20.81
C ARG A 497 4.03 -1.98 22.16
N VAL A 498 3.84 -2.87 23.12
CA VAL A 498 4.43 -2.78 24.46
C VAL A 498 5.40 -3.98 24.60
N PRO A 499 6.50 -3.87 25.35
CA PRO A 499 7.37 -5.02 25.55
C PRO A 499 6.61 -6.26 26.03
N GLY A 500 6.65 -7.33 25.25
CA GLY A 500 6.01 -8.62 25.51
C GLY A 500 4.57 -8.77 25.00
N TYR A 501 3.88 -7.69 24.56
CA TYR A 501 2.55 -7.82 23.97
C TYR A 501 2.12 -6.59 23.17
N SER A 502 1.11 -6.75 22.32
CA SER A 502 0.51 -5.68 21.54
C SER A 502 -0.89 -5.33 22.03
N LYS A 503 -1.31 -4.09 21.76
CA LYS A 503 -2.67 -3.58 22.03
C LYS A 503 -3.28 -3.07 20.75
N LEU A 504 -4.57 -3.31 20.58
CA LEU A 504 -5.35 -2.77 19.48
C LEU A 504 -6.26 -1.65 19.98
N PHE A 505 -6.06 -0.46 19.43
CA PHE A 505 -6.89 0.69 19.70
C PHE A 505 -7.82 0.96 18.51
N THR A 506 -9.04 1.38 18.83
CA THR A 506 -9.94 2.00 17.85
C THR A 506 -10.12 3.47 18.20
N MET A 507 -10.13 4.31 17.19
CA MET A 507 -10.31 5.74 17.31
C MET A 507 -11.50 6.19 16.47
N GLN A 508 -12.47 6.82 17.10
CA GLN A 508 -13.63 7.42 16.45
C GLN A 508 -13.53 8.93 16.54
N LEU A 509 -13.57 9.60 15.41
CA LEU A 509 -13.75 11.04 15.38
C LEU A 509 -15.19 11.37 15.79
N ARG A 510 -15.31 12.33 16.70
CA ARG A 510 -16.58 12.97 17.04
C ARG A 510 -16.71 14.26 16.24
N ASP A 511 -17.66 15.11 16.58
CA ASP A 511 -17.80 16.41 15.97
C ASP A 511 -16.49 17.20 16.00
N VAL A 512 -16.28 18.07 15.01
CA VAL A 512 -15.03 18.77 14.71
C VAL A 512 -14.36 19.44 15.91
N GLU A 513 -15.12 19.80 16.93
CA GLU A 513 -14.64 20.50 18.12
C GLU A 513 -14.34 19.57 19.32
N GLN A 514 -14.63 18.27 19.22
CA GLN A 514 -14.48 17.34 20.33
C GLN A 514 -13.25 16.44 20.16
N SER A 515 -12.66 16.05 21.28
CA SER A 515 -11.59 15.05 21.31
C SER A 515 -12.08 13.71 20.76
N PRO A 516 -11.27 12.98 20.00
CA PRO A 516 -11.64 11.66 19.50
C PRO A 516 -11.86 10.69 20.66
N LEU A 517 -12.77 9.73 20.45
CA LEU A 517 -12.93 8.60 21.35
C LEU A 517 -11.91 7.53 20.98
N VAL A 518 -10.95 7.27 21.83
CA VAL A 518 -9.96 6.18 21.65
C VAL A 518 -10.26 5.10 22.67
N VAL A 519 -10.43 3.86 22.19
CA VAL A 519 -10.80 2.71 23.01
C VAL A 519 -9.78 1.58 22.79
N ASP A 520 -9.23 1.04 23.88
CA ASP A 520 -8.42 -0.19 23.87
C ASP A 520 -9.37 -1.40 23.85
N ILE A 521 -9.60 -1.98 22.67
CA ILE A 521 -10.45 -3.15 22.48
C ILE A 521 -9.76 -4.46 22.84
N SER A 522 -8.44 -4.46 23.01
CA SER A 522 -7.65 -5.60 23.47
C SER A 522 -7.57 -5.73 24.99
N LYS A 523 -8.21 -4.82 25.73
CA LYS A 523 -8.13 -4.75 27.20
C LYS A 523 -8.53 -6.05 27.91
N ILE A 524 -9.46 -6.80 27.33
CA ILE A 524 -9.95 -8.07 27.90
C ILE A 524 -9.00 -9.26 27.62
N VAL A 525 -8.10 -9.11 26.66
CA VAL A 525 -7.09 -10.11 26.25
C VAL A 525 -5.66 -9.64 26.54
N LEU A 526 -5.47 -8.92 27.62
CA LEU A 526 -4.15 -8.40 27.99
C LEU A 526 -3.08 -9.50 27.99
N GLU A 527 -1.90 -9.22 27.42
CA GLU A 527 -0.76 -10.13 27.30
C GLU A 527 -1.03 -11.39 26.43
N TRP A 528 -2.08 -11.38 25.61
CA TRP A 528 -2.41 -12.53 24.76
C TRP A 528 -1.98 -12.33 23.30
N ILE A 529 -1.99 -11.09 22.82
CA ILE A 529 -1.50 -10.73 21.50
C ILE A 529 0.00 -10.45 21.61
N PRO A 530 0.89 -11.18 20.91
CA PRO A 530 2.33 -11.00 21.05
C PRO A 530 2.80 -9.65 20.50
N ASP A 531 3.98 -9.22 20.92
CA ASP A 531 4.63 -8.01 20.40
C ASP A 531 5.31 -8.20 19.03
N THR A 532 5.29 -9.42 18.51
CA THR A 532 5.79 -9.78 17.18
C THR A 532 4.82 -9.47 16.04
N VAL A 533 3.54 -9.20 16.36
CA VAL A 533 2.54 -8.79 15.35
C VAL A 533 3.07 -7.62 14.52
N ASP A 534 3.01 -7.75 13.20
CA ASP A 534 3.59 -6.80 12.23
C ASP A 534 2.66 -6.42 11.08
N GLY A 535 1.45 -6.99 11.02
CA GLY A 535 0.43 -6.65 10.05
C GLY A 535 -0.95 -6.43 10.67
N LEU A 536 -1.75 -5.59 10.04
CA LEU A 536 -3.13 -5.29 10.41
C LEU A 536 -3.96 -5.15 9.14
N THR A 537 -5.02 -5.93 9.03
CA THR A 537 -5.98 -5.86 7.92
C THR A 537 -7.41 -5.91 8.44
N VAL A 538 -8.37 -5.45 7.65
CA VAL A 538 -9.76 -5.33 8.06
C VAL A 538 -10.72 -5.65 6.93
N SER A 539 -11.82 -6.29 7.27
CA SER A 539 -13.00 -6.37 6.42
C SER A 539 -14.19 -5.76 7.16
N PRO A 540 -14.57 -4.52 6.84
CA PRO A 540 -15.75 -3.88 7.45
C PRO A 540 -17.04 -4.64 7.15
N GLN A 541 -17.16 -5.25 5.97
CA GLN A 541 -18.33 -6.02 5.55
C GLN A 541 -18.53 -7.26 6.41
N ASN A 542 -17.45 -8.00 6.67
CA ASN A 542 -17.45 -9.18 7.52
C ASN A 542 -17.29 -8.87 9.00
N SER A 543 -17.12 -7.58 9.33
CA SER A 543 -16.91 -7.10 10.71
C SER A 543 -15.74 -7.83 11.41
N VAL A 544 -14.61 -7.93 10.71
CA VAL A 544 -13.40 -8.61 11.16
C VAL A 544 -12.21 -7.65 11.09
N ILE A 545 -11.44 -7.59 12.18
CA ILE A 545 -10.09 -7.02 12.20
C ILE A 545 -9.13 -8.17 12.44
N MET A 546 -8.13 -8.31 11.59
CA MET A 546 -7.14 -9.38 11.67
C MET A 546 -5.74 -8.82 11.90
N LEU A 547 -5.06 -9.35 12.89
CA LEU A 547 -3.67 -9.05 13.20
C LEU A 547 -2.81 -10.21 12.71
N ILE A 548 -1.78 -9.88 11.97
CA ILE A 548 -0.86 -10.81 11.33
C ILE A 548 0.41 -10.85 12.15
N ASP A 549 0.85 -12.05 12.48
CA ASP A 549 2.12 -12.33 13.15
C ASP A 549 3.01 -13.07 12.14
N SER A 550 3.70 -12.32 11.29
CA SER A 550 4.51 -12.89 10.23
C SER A 550 5.64 -13.73 10.80
N ASN A 551 6.16 -14.67 10.03
CA ASN A 551 7.13 -15.67 10.46
C ASN A 551 6.65 -16.60 11.60
N THR A 552 5.36 -16.61 11.89
CA THR A 552 4.70 -17.59 12.77
C THR A 552 3.59 -18.31 12.02
N SER A 553 2.87 -19.18 12.70
CA SER A 553 1.67 -19.85 12.16
C SER A 553 0.35 -19.23 12.65
N TYR A 554 0.39 -18.08 13.28
CA TYR A 554 -0.77 -17.52 13.97
C TYR A 554 -1.31 -16.25 13.37
N LEU A 555 -2.67 -16.18 13.32
CA LEU A 555 -3.44 -14.95 13.06
C LEU A 555 -4.34 -14.69 14.27
N TYR A 556 -4.47 -13.43 14.67
CA TYR A 556 -5.34 -13.01 15.76
C TYR A 556 -6.52 -12.25 15.19
N LEU A 557 -7.74 -12.67 15.49
CA LEU A 557 -8.94 -12.09 14.95
C LEU A 557 -9.75 -11.40 16.04
N TYR A 558 -10.20 -10.19 15.75
CA TYR A 558 -11.24 -9.52 16.47
C TYR A 558 -12.48 -9.45 15.59
N ARG A 559 -13.53 -10.15 15.98
CA ARG A 559 -14.81 -10.13 15.30
C ARG A 559 -15.83 -9.36 16.13
N TYR A 560 -16.59 -8.51 15.49
CA TYR A 560 -17.60 -7.67 16.13
C TYR A 560 -18.88 -7.70 15.31
N TYR A 561 -19.99 -7.35 15.93
CA TYR A 561 -21.25 -7.12 15.21
C TYR A 561 -21.99 -5.96 15.86
N ASN A 562 -22.27 -4.94 15.08
CA ASN A 562 -23.00 -3.75 15.47
C ASN A 562 -24.31 -3.66 14.68
N ASN A 563 -25.41 -3.49 15.37
CA ASN A 563 -26.73 -3.36 14.72
C ASN A 563 -27.12 -1.91 14.37
N GLY A 564 -26.15 -0.96 14.43
CA GLY A 564 -26.33 0.46 14.20
C GLY A 564 -26.63 1.26 15.49
N GLU A 565 -27.03 0.62 16.60
CA GLU A 565 -27.25 1.26 17.90
C GLU A 565 -26.21 0.87 18.93
N LYS A 566 -25.81 -0.40 18.94
CA LYS A 566 -24.85 -0.96 19.90
C LYS A 566 -24.13 -2.16 19.34
N ASP A 567 -22.97 -2.45 19.91
CA ASP A 567 -22.27 -3.69 19.68
C ASP A 567 -23.02 -4.85 20.34
N LEU A 568 -23.46 -5.81 19.54
CA LEU A 568 -24.16 -7.00 20.00
C LEU A 568 -23.19 -8.06 20.50
N PHE A 569 -22.03 -8.19 19.85
CA PHE A 569 -20.93 -8.99 20.36
C PHE A 569 -19.57 -8.44 19.91
N GLN A 570 -18.53 -8.84 20.65
CA GLN A 570 -17.13 -8.55 20.43
C GLN A 570 -16.34 -9.77 20.88
N ALA A 571 -15.60 -10.40 19.98
CA ALA A 571 -14.93 -11.67 20.24
C ALA A 571 -13.50 -11.69 19.70
N TRP A 572 -12.59 -12.12 20.54
CA TRP A 572 -11.23 -12.44 20.16
C TRP A 572 -11.08 -13.95 19.94
N THR A 573 -10.43 -14.33 18.84
CA THR A 573 -10.06 -15.70 18.52
C THR A 573 -8.67 -15.74 17.89
N LYS A 574 -8.03 -16.90 17.93
CA LYS A 574 -6.73 -17.16 17.32
C LYS A 574 -6.85 -18.26 16.29
N TRP A 575 -6.32 -18.01 15.10
CA TRP A 575 -6.22 -19.04 14.07
C TRP A 575 -4.79 -19.53 13.96
N GLU A 576 -4.65 -20.83 13.87
CA GLU A 576 -3.39 -21.50 13.60
C GLU A 576 -3.44 -22.07 12.18
N LEU A 577 -2.48 -21.71 11.36
CA LEU A 577 -2.37 -22.11 9.96
C LEU A 577 -1.19 -23.06 9.76
N PRO A 578 -1.19 -23.88 8.71
CA PRO A 578 -0.02 -24.68 8.37
C PRO A 578 1.11 -23.77 7.84
N GLY A 579 2.35 -24.13 8.16
CA GLY A 579 3.55 -23.42 7.72
C GLY A 579 3.78 -22.09 8.44
N THR A 580 4.64 -21.28 7.86
CA THR A 580 5.01 -19.97 8.38
C THR A 580 4.38 -18.89 7.52
N ILE A 581 3.51 -18.09 8.12
CA ILE A 581 2.84 -16.97 7.41
C ILE A 581 3.88 -15.93 7.06
N GLN A 582 3.91 -15.49 5.81
CA GLN A 582 4.76 -14.40 5.36
C GLN A 582 3.98 -13.09 5.32
N THR A 583 2.79 -13.15 4.79
CA THR A 583 1.84 -12.03 4.74
C THR A 583 0.42 -12.55 4.56
N ALA A 584 -0.54 -11.74 4.95
CA ALA A 584 -1.96 -12.01 4.69
C ALA A 584 -2.70 -10.68 4.48
N ASP A 585 -3.79 -10.73 3.73
CA ASP A 585 -4.72 -9.61 3.58
C ASP A 585 -6.13 -10.11 3.35
N ILE A 586 -7.13 -9.28 3.64
CA ILE A 586 -8.53 -9.61 3.37
C ILE A 586 -8.94 -8.87 2.10
N ILE A 587 -9.09 -9.63 1.03
CA ILE A 587 -9.50 -9.11 -0.28
C ILE A 587 -10.90 -9.65 -0.58
N ASN A 588 -11.86 -8.75 -0.78
CA ASN A 588 -13.28 -9.09 -0.84
C ASN A 588 -13.68 -9.87 0.43
N ASP A 589 -14.23 -11.08 0.29
CA ASP A 589 -14.66 -11.91 1.42
C ASP A 589 -13.69 -13.06 1.72
N SER A 590 -12.45 -12.93 1.24
CA SER A 590 -11.44 -13.97 1.35
C SER A 590 -10.17 -13.46 2.03
N VAL A 591 -9.65 -14.21 2.98
CA VAL A 591 -8.30 -14.01 3.51
C VAL A 591 -7.32 -14.65 2.56
N VAL A 592 -6.51 -13.85 1.90
CA VAL A 592 -5.42 -14.27 1.01
C VAL A 592 -4.16 -14.40 1.83
N ILE A 593 -3.51 -15.56 1.79
CA ILE A 593 -2.38 -15.88 2.68
C ILE A 593 -1.21 -16.38 1.83
N ILE A 594 -0.04 -15.83 2.08
CA ILE A 594 1.21 -16.43 1.64
C ILE A 594 1.85 -17.14 2.83
N SER A 595 2.04 -18.43 2.70
CA SER A 595 2.71 -19.24 3.70
C SER A 595 3.93 -19.94 3.11
N GLN A 596 4.97 -20.07 3.93
CA GLN A 596 6.21 -20.78 3.58
C GLN A 596 6.18 -22.17 4.23
N HIS A 597 6.38 -23.18 3.41
CA HIS A 597 6.45 -24.58 3.82
C HIS A 597 7.76 -25.17 3.32
N GLU A 598 8.60 -25.68 4.23
CA GLU A 598 9.92 -26.19 3.88
C GLU A 598 10.70 -25.20 3.00
N ASP A 599 10.77 -25.46 1.70
CA ASP A 599 11.52 -24.64 0.74
C ASP A 599 10.60 -24.00 -0.34
N GLU A 600 9.28 -23.99 -0.12
CA GLU A 600 8.30 -23.45 -1.08
C GLU A 600 7.43 -22.37 -0.44
N TYR A 601 6.97 -21.43 -1.27
CA TYR A 601 5.95 -20.44 -0.90
C TYR A 601 4.63 -20.80 -1.57
N THR A 602 3.56 -20.79 -0.80
CA THR A 602 2.23 -21.17 -1.27
C THR A 602 1.23 -20.04 -1.06
N LEU A 603 0.35 -19.89 -2.03
CA LEU A 603 -0.81 -19.01 -1.96
C LEU A 603 -2.03 -19.84 -1.53
N GLY A 604 -2.69 -19.39 -0.47
CA GLY A 604 -3.92 -20.02 0.03
C GLY A 604 -5.02 -18.99 0.27
N HIS A 605 -6.27 -19.47 0.28
CA HIS A 605 -7.45 -18.66 0.53
C HIS A 605 -8.31 -19.25 1.63
N ILE A 606 -8.84 -18.39 2.53
CA ILE A 606 -9.90 -18.73 3.49
C ILE A 606 -11.09 -17.83 3.19
N ILE A 607 -12.22 -18.40 2.79
CA ILE A 607 -13.44 -17.67 2.50
C ILE A 607 -14.20 -17.44 3.80
N LEU A 608 -14.41 -16.17 4.18
CA LEU A 608 -15.01 -15.80 5.47
C LEU A 608 -16.51 -16.07 5.53
N ASP A 609 -17.21 -15.90 4.42
CA ASP A 609 -18.67 -16.11 4.33
C ASP A 609 -19.07 -17.55 4.00
N GLU A 610 -18.09 -18.45 3.93
CA GLU A 610 -18.38 -19.85 3.64
C GLU A 610 -18.93 -20.56 4.86
N ILE A 611 -20.24 -20.49 5.03
CA ILE A 611 -20.96 -21.08 6.12
C ILE A 611 -21.51 -22.44 5.69
N PRO A 612 -21.49 -23.46 6.58
CA PRO A 612 -22.05 -24.76 6.25
C PRO A 612 -23.57 -24.69 6.03
N SER A 613 -24.02 -24.32 4.87
CA SER A 613 -25.46 -24.14 4.57
C SER A 613 -26.11 -25.28 3.81
N GLY A 614 -25.34 -26.15 3.16
CA GLY A 614 -25.87 -27.25 2.34
C GLY A 614 -26.25 -28.51 3.12
N SER A 615 -26.90 -29.46 2.46
CA SER A 615 -27.26 -30.76 3.01
C SER A 615 -26.08 -31.73 3.04
N SER A 616 -25.04 -31.54 2.22
CA SER A 616 -23.86 -32.37 2.17
C SER A 616 -22.66 -31.67 2.85
N VAL A 617 -21.79 -32.43 3.48
CA VAL A 617 -20.58 -31.91 4.14
C VAL A 617 -19.52 -31.52 3.13
N VAL A 618 -19.54 -32.15 1.99
CA VAL A 618 -18.55 -32.01 0.93
C VAL A 618 -19.28 -31.55 -0.32
N ASP A 619 -19.06 -30.29 -0.69
CA ASP A 619 -19.57 -29.76 -1.95
C ASP A 619 -18.49 -29.93 -3.01
N ALA A 620 -18.85 -30.58 -4.12
CA ALA A 620 -17.93 -30.78 -5.23
C ALA A 620 -17.60 -29.49 -5.98
N THR A 621 -18.37 -28.43 -5.83
CA THR A 621 -18.14 -27.13 -6.47
C THR A 621 -17.13 -26.28 -5.70
N SER A 622 -16.97 -26.51 -4.39
CA SER A 622 -16.05 -25.78 -3.53
C SER A 622 -15.19 -26.73 -2.71
N ILE A 623 -13.88 -26.73 -2.94
CA ILE A 623 -12.96 -27.52 -2.13
C ILE A 623 -12.89 -27.03 -0.68
N ALA A 624 -13.14 -25.73 -0.47
CA ALA A 624 -13.01 -25.11 0.84
C ALA A 624 -14.31 -25.18 1.68
N GLY A 625 -15.49 -25.19 1.06
CA GLY A 625 -16.79 -24.97 1.69
C GLY A 625 -17.02 -25.67 3.00
N ASN A 626 -17.52 -26.85 2.94
CA ASN A 626 -17.81 -27.64 4.15
C ASN A 626 -16.63 -28.52 4.59
N THR A 627 -15.48 -28.38 3.95
CA THR A 627 -14.27 -29.17 4.20
C THR A 627 -13.34 -28.41 5.14
N CYS A 628 -13.31 -28.78 6.40
CA CYS A 628 -12.43 -28.17 7.40
C CYS A 628 -11.01 -28.77 7.33
N LEU A 629 -10.35 -28.58 6.19
CA LEU A 629 -8.96 -28.96 5.95
C LEU A 629 -8.15 -27.74 5.50
N ASP A 630 -6.93 -27.63 5.97
CA ASP A 630 -5.97 -26.64 5.49
C ASP A 630 -5.17 -27.18 4.30
N MET A 631 -4.71 -26.29 3.43
CA MET A 631 -4.04 -26.64 2.18
C MET A 631 -4.86 -27.64 1.33
N ALA A 632 -6.18 -27.55 1.47
CA ALA A 632 -7.10 -28.44 0.75
C ALA A 632 -6.94 -28.26 -0.77
N THR A 633 -6.70 -29.36 -1.46
CA THR A 633 -6.48 -29.39 -2.91
C THR A 633 -6.97 -30.69 -3.52
N ARG A 634 -7.16 -30.70 -4.82
CA ARG A 634 -7.35 -31.93 -5.61
C ARG A 634 -6.01 -32.51 -6.02
N PRO A 635 -5.94 -33.81 -6.27
CA PRO A 635 -4.75 -34.44 -6.81
C PRO A 635 -4.32 -33.83 -8.16
N VAL A 636 -3.01 -33.70 -8.37
CA VAL A 636 -2.45 -33.16 -9.61
C VAL A 636 -1.31 -34.06 -10.10
N LYS A 637 -1.25 -34.31 -11.39
CA LYS A 637 -0.17 -35.12 -12.00
C LYS A 637 1.19 -34.48 -11.75
N PRO A 638 2.13 -35.18 -11.14
CA PRO A 638 3.47 -34.64 -10.89
C PRO A 638 4.29 -34.55 -12.18
N HIS A 639 3.96 -35.39 -13.17
CA HIS A 639 4.60 -35.47 -14.48
C HIS A 639 3.61 -36.00 -15.53
N THR A 640 3.86 -35.68 -16.80
CA THR A 640 3.00 -36.11 -17.94
C THR A 640 2.81 -37.62 -18.04
N SER A 641 3.74 -38.41 -17.51
CA SER A 641 3.72 -39.87 -17.57
C SER A 641 3.25 -40.57 -16.28
N VAL A 642 2.89 -39.77 -15.25
CA VAL A 642 2.41 -40.31 -13.96
C VAL A 642 1.04 -39.74 -13.68
N ASP A 643 0.08 -40.57 -13.35
CA ASP A 643 -1.26 -40.14 -12.96
C ASP A 643 -1.25 -39.46 -11.59
N ALA A 644 -2.26 -38.62 -11.32
CA ALA A 644 -2.41 -37.87 -10.07
C ALA A 644 -2.66 -38.83 -8.89
N VAL A 645 -3.36 -39.91 -9.14
CA VAL A 645 -3.70 -40.96 -8.17
C VAL A 645 -3.25 -42.31 -8.75
N VAL A 646 -2.39 -43.01 -8.05
CA VAL A 646 -1.78 -44.28 -8.50
C VAL A 646 -1.89 -45.33 -7.43
N TYR A 647 -2.47 -46.48 -7.74
CA TYR A 647 -2.51 -47.61 -6.84
C TYR A 647 -1.25 -48.47 -6.97
N ASP A 648 -0.64 -48.76 -5.84
CA ASP A 648 0.52 -49.67 -5.72
C ASP A 648 0.02 -51.03 -5.20
N GLU A 649 -0.19 -51.97 -6.12
CA GLU A 649 -0.68 -53.30 -5.82
C GLU A 649 0.26 -54.10 -4.88
N THR A 650 1.54 -53.75 -4.83
CA THR A 650 2.51 -54.48 -4.01
C THR A 650 2.37 -54.14 -2.54
N ASN A 651 2.10 -52.85 -2.27
CA ASN A 651 1.98 -52.31 -0.92
C ASN A 651 0.51 -52.16 -0.49
N GLU A 652 -0.46 -52.36 -1.39
CA GLU A 652 -1.90 -52.17 -1.20
C GLU A 652 -2.25 -50.75 -0.75
N VAL A 653 -1.57 -49.73 -1.36
CA VAL A 653 -1.73 -48.33 -1.03
C VAL A 653 -1.99 -47.47 -2.26
N THR A 654 -2.74 -46.42 -2.09
CA THR A 654 -2.92 -45.37 -3.11
C THR A 654 -1.98 -44.21 -2.84
N LYS A 655 -1.21 -43.83 -3.87
CA LYS A 655 -0.32 -42.66 -3.91
C LYS A 655 -1.10 -41.50 -4.51
N ILE A 656 -1.11 -40.36 -3.81
CA ILE A 656 -1.82 -39.13 -4.19
C ILE A 656 -0.80 -38.03 -4.30
N TYR A 657 -0.64 -37.44 -5.51
CA TYR A 657 0.25 -36.36 -5.77
C TYR A 657 -0.49 -35.01 -5.69
N THR A 658 0.16 -34.01 -5.14
CA THR A 658 -0.41 -32.66 -4.91
C THR A 658 0.36 -31.58 -5.66
N PRO A 659 -0.24 -30.40 -5.93
CA PRO A 659 0.44 -29.30 -6.62
C PRO A 659 1.56 -28.67 -5.76
N TYR A 660 1.57 -28.91 -4.46
CA TYR A 660 2.61 -28.48 -3.51
C TYR A 660 3.37 -29.69 -2.97
N THR A 661 4.55 -29.44 -2.47
CA THR A 661 5.36 -30.46 -1.79
C THR A 661 4.76 -30.79 -0.42
N PRO A 662 4.32 -32.03 -0.16
CA PRO A 662 3.85 -32.46 1.16
C PRO A 662 4.90 -32.22 2.27
N PHE A 663 4.46 -31.81 3.45
CA PHE A 663 5.33 -31.47 4.58
C PHE A 663 4.85 -32.10 5.88
N GLN A 664 5.79 -32.46 6.74
CA GLN A 664 5.52 -33.20 7.99
C GLN A 664 5.20 -32.23 9.15
N GLN A 665 4.06 -31.61 9.16
CA GLN A 665 3.71 -30.72 10.28
C GLN A 665 2.41 -31.10 10.98
N LYS A 666 1.46 -31.67 10.27
CA LYS A 666 0.12 -31.98 10.79
C LYS A 666 -0.43 -33.26 10.18
N LYS A 667 -1.54 -33.71 10.73
CA LYS A 667 -2.26 -34.88 10.29
C LYS A 667 -2.80 -34.66 8.88
N ALA A 668 -2.22 -35.32 7.88
CA ALA A 668 -2.75 -35.32 6.53
C ALA A 668 -4.01 -36.19 6.46
N ILE A 669 -5.01 -35.72 5.75
CA ILE A 669 -6.31 -36.37 5.59
C ILE A 669 -6.72 -36.36 4.14
N MET A 670 -7.07 -37.52 3.60
CA MET A 670 -7.81 -37.69 2.36
C MET A 670 -9.30 -37.70 2.67
N LEU A 671 -10.08 -36.93 1.95
CA LEU A 671 -11.54 -36.88 2.03
C LEU A 671 -12.14 -37.16 0.65
N LEU A 672 -13.16 -38.01 0.61
CA LEU A 672 -13.94 -38.26 -0.63
C LEU A 672 -15.03 -37.18 -0.77
N SER A 673 -15.09 -36.60 -1.93
CA SER A 673 -16.11 -35.60 -2.34
C SER A 673 -16.85 -36.06 -3.57
N VAL A 674 -18.03 -35.52 -3.82
CA VAL A 674 -18.77 -35.80 -5.07
C VAL A 674 -18.06 -35.10 -6.23
N PRO A 675 -17.73 -35.82 -7.32
CA PRO A 675 -17.17 -35.19 -8.51
C PRO A 675 -18.12 -34.13 -9.12
N VAL A 676 -17.57 -33.03 -9.60
CA VAL A 676 -18.36 -31.95 -10.24
C VAL A 676 -19.21 -32.46 -11.44
N ALA A 677 -18.67 -33.45 -12.16
CA ALA A 677 -19.35 -34.04 -13.32
C ALA A 677 -20.61 -34.86 -12.96
N ASP A 678 -20.69 -35.32 -11.71
CA ASP A 678 -21.74 -36.24 -11.25
C ASP A 678 -22.81 -35.59 -10.37
N LEU A 679 -22.71 -34.27 -10.15
CA LEU A 679 -23.71 -33.53 -9.39
C LEU A 679 -25.11 -33.69 -9.99
N GLY A 680 -25.95 -34.47 -9.31
CA GLY A 680 -27.36 -34.68 -9.68
C GLY A 680 -27.59 -35.79 -10.71
N THR A 681 -26.59 -36.56 -11.14
CA THR A 681 -26.76 -37.63 -12.16
C THR A 681 -26.51 -39.08 -11.64
N ASN A 682 -25.88 -39.27 -10.52
CA ASN A 682 -25.52 -40.61 -10.04
C ASN A 682 -25.67 -40.77 -8.51
N ALA A 683 -26.69 -41.45 -8.06
CA ALA A 683 -26.95 -41.78 -6.66
C ALA A 683 -25.94 -42.73 -6.01
N VAL A 684 -25.07 -43.37 -6.78
CA VAL A 684 -24.11 -44.36 -6.30
C VAL A 684 -22.80 -43.67 -5.78
N VAL A 685 -22.42 -42.57 -6.35
CA VAL A 685 -21.19 -41.82 -5.95
C VAL A 685 -21.44 -40.99 -4.70
N ASP A 686 -22.68 -40.58 -4.44
CA ASP A 686 -23.08 -39.84 -3.25
C ASP A 686 -22.95 -40.67 -1.93
N ALA A 687 -22.91 -41.97 -2.02
CA ALA A 687 -22.90 -42.86 -0.85
C ALA A 687 -21.60 -42.81 -0.05
N ASP A 688 -20.47 -42.55 -0.71
CA ASP A 688 -19.13 -42.48 -0.08
C ASP A 688 -18.66 -41.05 0.18
N ALA A 689 -19.45 -40.08 -0.18
CA ALA A 689 -19.12 -38.68 0.05
C ALA A 689 -19.02 -38.38 1.57
N GLY A 690 -17.94 -37.76 1.98
CA GLY A 690 -17.63 -37.52 3.39
C GLY A 690 -16.79 -38.59 4.07
N PHE A 691 -16.50 -39.71 3.41
CA PHE A 691 -15.53 -40.69 3.94
C PHE A 691 -14.12 -40.09 3.98
N TYR A 692 -13.40 -40.26 5.06
CA TYR A 692 -12.05 -39.74 5.22
C TYR A 692 -11.08 -40.79 5.77
N LEU A 693 -9.81 -40.64 5.39
CA LEU A 693 -8.73 -41.47 5.88
C LEU A 693 -7.51 -40.61 6.25
N ALA A 694 -6.77 -41.11 7.24
CA ALA A 694 -5.45 -40.53 7.51
C ALA A 694 -4.51 -40.86 6.35
N ALA A 695 -3.82 -39.88 5.86
CA ALA A 695 -2.79 -40.02 4.85
C ALA A 695 -1.41 -39.88 5.50
N THR A 696 -0.43 -40.55 4.91
CA THR A 696 0.96 -40.52 5.35
C THR A 696 1.84 -39.94 4.24
N GLU A 697 2.65 -38.97 4.58
CA GLU A 697 3.60 -38.41 3.66
C GLU A 697 4.75 -39.36 3.34
N ARG A 698 5.10 -39.44 2.04
CA ARG A 698 6.19 -40.29 1.53
C ARG A 698 6.97 -39.59 0.44
N THR A 699 8.19 -40.08 0.21
CA THR A 699 9.05 -39.65 -0.90
C THR A 699 9.34 -40.83 -1.79
N GLU A 700 9.15 -40.68 -3.08
CA GLU A 700 9.42 -41.71 -4.05
C GLU A 700 10.91 -41.90 -4.27
N ILE A 701 11.35 -43.14 -4.17
CA ILE A 701 12.76 -43.51 -4.34
C ILE A 701 13.12 -43.40 -5.84
N GLY A 702 14.09 -42.55 -6.13
CA GLY A 702 14.63 -42.36 -7.49
C GLY A 702 14.17 -41.09 -8.20
N THR A 703 12.94 -40.68 -8.05
CA THR A 703 12.42 -39.44 -8.62
C THR A 703 12.51 -38.25 -7.64
N GLY A 704 12.43 -38.57 -6.33
CA GLY A 704 12.38 -37.56 -5.29
C GLY A 704 11.00 -36.90 -5.14
N TYR A 705 9.98 -37.33 -5.88
CA TYR A 705 8.64 -36.76 -5.75
C TYR A 705 8.06 -37.14 -4.37
N ARG A 706 7.46 -36.17 -3.72
CA ARG A 706 6.69 -36.41 -2.48
C ARG A 706 5.22 -36.62 -2.82
N TYR A 707 4.59 -37.51 -2.06
CA TYR A 707 3.18 -37.87 -2.23
C TYR A 707 2.55 -38.26 -0.89
N PHE A 708 1.25 -38.25 -0.85
CA PHE A 708 0.48 -38.81 0.25
C PHE A 708 0.14 -40.25 -0.04
N GLU A 709 0.31 -41.13 0.95
CA GLU A 709 0.00 -42.55 0.90
C GLU A 709 -1.24 -42.82 1.75
N VAL A 710 -2.21 -43.50 1.22
CA VAL A 710 -3.44 -43.95 1.87
C VAL A 710 -3.63 -45.44 1.66
N GLN A 711 -4.06 -46.15 2.68
CA GLN A 711 -4.31 -47.61 2.60
C GLN A 711 -5.56 -47.91 1.77
N GLY A 712 -5.46 -48.82 0.81
CA GLY A 712 -6.54 -49.26 -0.09
C GLY A 712 -6.45 -48.67 -1.49
N ASP A 713 -7.37 -49.10 -2.37
CA ASP A 713 -7.46 -48.60 -3.75
C ASP A 713 -8.57 -47.54 -3.88
N TYR A 714 -8.15 -46.31 -4.21
CA TYR A 714 -9.03 -45.15 -4.40
C TYR A 714 -8.92 -44.56 -5.80
N THR A 715 -8.37 -45.27 -6.75
CA THR A 715 -8.20 -44.81 -8.14
C THR A 715 -9.56 -44.57 -8.85
N SER A 716 -10.61 -45.25 -8.39
CA SER A 716 -11.97 -45.02 -8.91
C SER A 716 -12.60 -43.69 -8.49
N TYR A 717 -11.99 -42.99 -7.53
CA TYR A 717 -12.45 -41.69 -6.99
C TYR A 717 -11.54 -40.53 -7.41
N ASP A 718 -10.72 -40.69 -8.45
CA ASP A 718 -9.69 -39.73 -8.84
C ASP A 718 -10.19 -38.28 -8.83
N ASP A 719 -11.34 -38.01 -9.46
CA ASP A 719 -11.97 -36.68 -9.51
C ASP A 719 -12.67 -36.27 -8.20
N GLY A 720 -12.89 -37.19 -7.29
CA GLY A 720 -13.59 -36.99 -6.02
C GLY A 720 -12.69 -36.84 -4.80
N ILE A 721 -11.38 -36.99 -4.95
CA ILE A 721 -10.44 -36.91 -3.83
C ILE A 721 -10.12 -35.46 -3.51
N VAL A 722 -10.23 -35.11 -2.23
CA VAL A 722 -9.68 -33.87 -1.64
C VAL A 722 -8.64 -34.28 -0.62
N ILE A 723 -7.44 -33.71 -0.69
CA ILE A 723 -6.34 -33.95 0.23
C ILE A 723 -5.90 -32.67 0.90
N GLY A 724 -5.59 -32.73 2.18
CA GLY A 724 -5.14 -31.55 2.94
C GLY A 724 -4.71 -31.94 4.36
N TYR A 725 -4.55 -30.95 5.21
CA TYR A 725 -4.15 -31.13 6.60
C TYR A 725 -5.30 -30.83 7.55
N GLY A 726 -5.56 -31.76 8.49
CA GLY A 726 -6.47 -31.51 9.60
C GLY A 726 -5.89 -30.46 10.55
N TYR A 727 -6.76 -29.66 11.12
CA TYR A 727 -6.40 -28.68 12.15
C TYR A 727 -7.34 -28.79 13.34
N ASP A 728 -6.82 -28.43 14.51
CA ASP A 728 -7.56 -28.53 15.75
C ASP A 728 -8.46 -27.31 15.94
N PHE A 729 -9.76 -27.54 16.09
CA PHE A 729 -10.65 -26.60 16.76
C PHE A 729 -10.56 -26.85 18.26
N GLU A 730 -10.25 -25.85 19.04
CA GLU A 730 -10.20 -25.96 20.49
C GLU A 730 -10.87 -24.75 21.13
N THR A 731 -11.75 -25.03 22.10
CA THR A 731 -12.26 -23.99 22.99
C THR A 731 -12.21 -24.49 24.44
N THR A 732 -11.58 -23.71 25.32
CA THR A 732 -11.44 -24.00 26.75
C THR A 732 -12.42 -23.17 27.54
N MET A 733 -13.31 -23.86 28.28
CA MET A 733 -14.32 -23.21 29.09
C MET A 733 -13.70 -22.57 30.33
N PRO A 734 -14.26 -21.45 30.84
CA PRO A 734 -13.87 -20.90 32.12
C PRO A 734 -14.38 -21.77 33.26
N LYS A 735 -13.86 -21.60 34.49
CA LYS A 735 -14.45 -22.18 35.68
C LYS A 735 -15.85 -21.61 35.91
N PHE A 736 -16.80 -22.47 36.19
CA PHE A 736 -18.20 -22.07 36.33
C PHE A 736 -18.45 -21.48 37.72
N TYR A 737 -19.11 -20.33 37.75
CA TYR A 737 -19.63 -19.70 38.98
C TYR A 737 -21.11 -19.39 38.79
N TYR A 738 -21.89 -19.58 39.85
CA TYR A 738 -23.28 -19.16 39.76
C TYR A 738 -23.38 -17.64 39.70
N LYS A 739 -24.00 -17.15 38.67
CA LYS A 739 -24.21 -15.73 38.42
C LYS A 739 -25.66 -15.38 38.65
N ARG A 740 -25.94 -14.45 39.60
CA ARG A 740 -27.30 -13.94 39.87
C ARG A 740 -27.73 -12.95 38.79
N ASP A 741 -26.78 -12.22 38.26
CA ASP A 741 -26.90 -11.33 37.13
C ASP A 741 -25.65 -11.50 36.24
N PRO A 742 -25.63 -11.00 35.00
CA PRO A 742 -24.49 -11.22 34.08
C PRO A 742 -23.14 -10.76 34.63
N THR A 743 -23.11 -9.86 35.61
CA THR A 743 -21.87 -9.24 36.13
C THR A 743 -21.47 -9.71 37.52
N THR A 744 -22.38 -10.31 38.29
CA THR A 744 -22.15 -10.63 39.70
C THR A 744 -22.05 -12.16 39.90
N SER A 745 -20.86 -12.64 40.19
CA SER A 745 -20.58 -14.05 40.53
C SER A 745 -20.51 -14.28 42.04
N ASP A 746 -21.07 -15.37 42.53
CA ASP A 746 -20.83 -15.81 43.89
C ASP A 746 -19.63 -16.76 44.00
N TYR A 747 -18.43 -16.17 44.21
CA TYR A 747 -17.18 -16.92 44.35
C TYR A 747 -16.96 -17.52 45.75
N THR A 748 -17.78 -17.15 46.74
CA THR A 748 -17.65 -17.63 48.13
C THR A 748 -18.41 -18.92 48.34
N ALA A 749 -19.39 -19.22 47.51
CA ALA A 749 -20.21 -20.40 47.57
C ALA A 749 -19.45 -21.67 47.22
N THR A 750 -19.87 -22.82 47.77
CA THR A 750 -19.44 -24.10 47.27
C THR A 750 -20.38 -24.54 46.13
N LEU A 751 -19.85 -24.69 44.96
CA LEU A 751 -20.59 -25.11 43.77
C LEU A 751 -20.00 -26.42 43.26
N THR A 752 -20.82 -27.48 43.19
CA THR A 752 -20.47 -28.74 42.57
C THR A 752 -21.27 -28.89 41.28
N ILE A 753 -20.58 -28.99 40.17
CA ILE A 753 -21.19 -29.17 38.86
C ILE A 753 -21.49 -30.65 38.68
N SER A 754 -22.75 -31.00 38.40
CA SER A 754 -23.19 -32.35 38.17
C SER A 754 -22.99 -32.76 36.71
N ARG A 755 -23.47 -31.95 35.79
CA ARG A 755 -23.39 -32.16 34.34
C ARG A 755 -23.39 -30.85 33.60
N VAL A 756 -22.87 -30.91 32.39
CA VAL A 756 -22.88 -29.84 31.41
C VAL A 756 -23.53 -30.35 30.12
N THR A 757 -24.50 -29.62 29.60
CA THR A 757 -25.17 -29.96 28.35
C THR A 757 -24.89 -28.89 27.31
N PHE A 758 -24.27 -29.28 26.22
CA PHE A 758 -24.03 -28.39 25.04
C PHE A 758 -25.15 -28.59 24.04
N SER A 759 -25.69 -27.48 23.55
CA SER A 759 -26.52 -27.46 22.38
C SER A 759 -25.64 -27.09 21.17
N VAL A 760 -25.66 -27.93 20.17
CA VAL A 760 -24.88 -27.75 18.96
C VAL A 760 -25.81 -27.56 17.78
N GLY A 761 -25.35 -26.78 16.81
CA GLY A 761 -25.94 -26.69 15.49
C GLY A 761 -25.41 -27.80 14.57
N ARG A 762 -25.18 -27.45 13.32
CA ARG A 762 -24.59 -28.38 12.36
C ARG A 762 -23.16 -28.74 12.74
N THR A 763 -22.96 -29.96 13.21
CA THR A 763 -21.69 -30.35 13.83
C THR A 763 -21.31 -31.81 13.43
N GLY A 764 -20.07 -31.99 13.02
CA GLY A 764 -19.43 -33.31 12.93
C GLY A 764 -19.00 -33.83 14.30
N PRO A 765 -18.12 -34.83 14.37
CA PRO A 765 -17.63 -35.38 15.60
C PRO A 765 -16.92 -34.38 16.47
N VAL A 766 -17.22 -34.38 17.77
CA VAL A 766 -16.66 -33.47 18.77
C VAL A 766 -16.18 -34.26 19.97
N LEU A 767 -15.01 -33.95 20.48
CA LEU A 767 -14.42 -34.51 21.67
C LEU A 767 -14.55 -33.53 22.85
N PHE A 768 -15.20 -33.93 23.89
CA PHE A 768 -15.24 -33.20 25.16
C PHE A 768 -14.15 -33.78 26.07
N LYS A 769 -13.24 -32.93 26.50
CA LYS A 769 -12.11 -33.33 27.35
C LYS A 769 -12.29 -32.72 28.72
N VAL A 770 -12.30 -33.55 29.73
CA VAL A 770 -12.42 -33.15 31.14
C VAL A 770 -11.15 -33.52 31.87
N LYS A 771 -10.54 -32.55 32.53
CA LYS A 771 -9.37 -32.72 33.37
C LYS A 771 -9.78 -32.51 34.82
N ALA A 772 -9.61 -33.49 35.66
CA ALA A 772 -9.88 -33.35 37.08
C ALA A 772 -8.72 -32.68 37.81
N GLY A 773 -9.01 -31.85 38.83
CA GLY A 773 -8.01 -31.22 39.65
C GLY A 773 -7.07 -32.19 40.33
N GLY A 774 -5.78 -32.00 40.17
CA GLY A 774 -4.73 -32.91 40.65
C GLY A 774 -4.38 -34.06 39.72
N SER A 775 -5.00 -34.15 38.54
CA SER A 775 -4.61 -35.05 37.47
C SER A 775 -4.01 -34.25 36.30
N ASP A 776 -2.96 -34.74 35.68
CA ASP A 776 -2.43 -34.15 34.45
C ASP A 776 -3.06 -34.75 33.19
N GLU A 777 -3.89 -35.77 33.34
CA GLU A 777 -4.53 -36.48 32.25
C GLU A 777 -5.90 -35.91 31.91
N TRP A 778 -6.16 -35.72 30.62
CA TRP A 778 -7.45 -35.40 30.06
C TRP A 778 -8.25 -36.69 29.81
N LYS A 779 -9.47 -36.75 30.35
CA LYS A 779 -10.42 -37.81 30.06
C LYS A 779 -11.31 -37.37 28.90
N ASN A 780 -11.32 -38.16 27.84
CA ASN A 780 -12.18 -37.95 26.70
C ASN A 780 -13.57 -38.45 26.99
N VAL A 781 -14.57 -37.62 26.78
CA VAL A 781 -15.98 -38.03 26.67
C VAL A 781 -16.30 -37.87 25.17
N GLU A 782 -16.28 -39.00 24.49
CA GLU A 782 -16.48 -39.02 23.04
C GLU A 782 -17.98 -39.06 22.75
N TYR A 783 -18.47 -38.07 22.06
CA TYR A 783 -19.71 -38.13 21.32
C TYR A 783 -19.34 -38.22 19.84
N VAL A 784 -19.00 -39.42 19.40
CA VAL A 784 -18.89 -39.75 18.00
C VAL A 784 -20.31 -40.03 17.55
N THR A 785 -20.83 -39.25 16.60
CA THR A 785 -21.95 -39.69 15.80
C THR A 785 -21.64 -41.10 15.32
N ASP A 786 -22.59 -41.99 15.41
CA ASP A 786 -22.44 -43.44 15.25
C ASP A 786 -21.50 -43.77 14.07
N ALA A 787 -20.54 -44.67 14.26
CA ALA A 787 -19.59 -45.06 13.20
C ALA A 787 -20.28 -45.54 11.90
N ASN A 788 -21.50 -46.04 12.00
CA ASN A 788 -22.36 -46.41 10.88
C ASN A 788 -22.85 -45.21 10.07
N THR A 789 -22.84 -43.99 10.60
CA THR A 789 -23.16 -42.75 9.89
C THR A 789 -22.03 -42.25 8.93
N TYR A 790 -20.83 -42.79 9.11
CA TYR A 790 -19.70 -42.51 8.22
C TYR A 790 -19.70 -43.31 6.89
N VAL A 791 -20.44 -44.40 6.82
CA VAL A 791 -20.32 -45.38 5.73
C VAL A 791 -21.61 -45.50 4.91
N ALA A 792 -22.71 -45.00 5.36
CA ALA A 792 -23.99 -45.24 4.68
C ALA A 792 -24.88 -44.00 4.68
N ASP A 793 -25.11 -43.48 3.51
CA ASP A 793 -26.26 -42.62 3.10
C ASP A 793 -26.63 -41.43 3.95
N SER A 794 -25.87 -41.07 4.95
CA SER A 794 -26.17 -39.96 5.81
C SER A 794 -24.93 -39.09 6.08
N SER A 795 -25.09 -37.81 5.89
CA SER A 795 -24.09 -36.82 6.27
C SER A 795 -23.54 -37.10 7.68
N PRO A 796 -22.22 -37.22 7.91
CA PRO A 796 -21.63 -37.38 9.23
C PRO A 796 -21.88 -36.18 10.15
N VAL A 797 -22.69 -35.25 9.75
CA VAL A 797 -22.98 -34.01 10.43
C VAL A 797 -24.41 -34.06 10.94
N THR A 798 -24.56 -33.92 12.25
CA THR A 798 -25.87 -33.77 12.88
C THR A 798 -26.30 -32.32 12.85
N SER A 799 -27.56 -32.05 12.57
CA SER A 799 -28.21 -30.78 12.80
C SER A 799 -28.92 -30.79 14.14
N GLU A 800 -28.67 -29.80 15.00
CA GLU A 800 -29.39 -29.60 16.27
C GLU A 800 -29.38 -30.80 17.22
N HIS A 801 -28.31 -31.01 17.93
CA HIS A 801 -28.18 -32.07 18.95
C HIS A 801 -27.76 -31.52 20.31
N GLN A 802 -28.01 -32.28 21.35
CA GLN A 802 -27.59 -31.95 22.70
C GLN A 802 -26.64 -33.03 23.26
N PHE A 803 -25.46 -32.61 23.65
CA PHE A 803 -24.49 -33.50 24.29
C PHE A 803 -24.41 -33.24 25.79
N THR A 804 -24.62 -34.24 26.61
CA THR A 804 -24.58 -34.11 28.07
C THR A 804 -23.34 -34.79 28.66
N ILE A 805 -22.48 -34.00 29.29
CA ILE A 805 -21.19 -34.43 29.84
C ILE A 805 -21.31 -34.52 31.36
N PRO A 806 -21.15 -35.70 31.96
CA PRO A 806 -21.12 -35.84 33.41
C PRO A 806 -19.79 -35.28 33.96
N ILE A 807 -19.86 -34.39 34.94
CA ILE A 807 -18.69 -33.77 35.58
C ILE A 807 -18.50 -34.28 37.02
N HIS A 808 -19.50 -34.14 37.86
CA HIS A 808 -19.49 -34.49 39.28
C HIS A 808 -18.30 -33.99 40.10
N GLN A 809 -17.84 -32.74 39.73
CA GLN A 809 -16.68 -32.09 40.35
C GLN A 809 -17.05 -30.72 40.92
N ARG A 810 -16.27 -30.27 41.90
CA ARG A 810 -16.34 -28.89 42.34
C ARG A 810 -15.87 -27.98 41.20
N ASN A 811 -16.54 -26.85 41.04
CA ASN A 811 -16.27 -25.85 39.95
C ASN A 811 -14.80 -25.43 39.84
N THR A 812 -14.04 -25.43 40.93
CA THR A 812 -12.60 -25.09 40.93
C THR A 812 -11.68 -26.27 40.62
N ASN A 813 -12.20 -27.51 40.59
CA ASN A 813 -11.41 -28.74 40.56
C ASN A 813 -11.48 -29.46 39.19
N PHE A 814 -11.92 -28.81 38.14
CA PHE A 814 -11.89 -29.38 36.80
C PHE A 814 -11.69 -28.33 35.75
N GLU A 815 -11.21 -28.76 34.61
CA GLU A 815 -11.13 -27.99 33.38
C GLU A 815 -11.92 -28.73 32.30
N LEU A 816 -12.62 -27.97 31.45
CA LEU A 816 -13.42 -28.53 30.35
C LEU A 816 -12.98 -27.90 29.03
N LYS A 817 -12.66 -28.74 28.06
CA LYS A 817 -12.35 -28.34 26.69
C LYS A 817 -13.28 -29.02 25.71
N VAL A 818 -13.56 -28.35 24.62
CA VAL A 818 -14.19 -28.90 23.42
C VAL A 818 -13.17 -28.86 22.30
N THR A 819 -12.93 -29.99 21.65
CA THR A 819 -11.95 -30.13 20.59
C THR A 819 -12.51 -30.90 19.40
N SER A 820 -12.06 -30.61 18.19
CA SER A 820 -12.34 -31.37 16.99
C SER A 820 -11.20 -31.23 15.99
N ASP A 821 -10.56 -32.32 15.64
CA ASP A 821 -9.52 -32.45 14.62
C ASP A 821 -10.05 -33.09 13.32
N PHE A 822 -11.36 -33.30 13.26
CA PHE A 822 -12.03 -33.93 12.12
C PHE A 822 -12.20 -32.92 10.96
N PRO A 823 -12.28 -33.40 9.71
CA PRO A 823 -12.42 -32.53 8.53
C PRO A 823 -13.82 -31.94 8.35
N TYR A 824 -14.60 -31.86 9.42
CA TYR A 824 -16.00 -31.47 9.42
C TYR A 824 -16.23 -30.16 10.20
N PRO A 825 -17.34 -29.46 9.92
CA PRO A 825 -17.72 -28.26 10.66
C PRO A 825 -18.06 -28.58 12.12
N VAL A 826 -17.90 -27.61 12.98
CA VAL A 826 -18.36 -27.58 14.37
C VAL A 826 -19.13 -26.31 14.61
N SER A 827 -20.27 -26.41 15.31
CA SER A 827 -21.08 -25.25 15.69
C SER A 827 -21.55 -25.43 17.13
N LEU A 828 -21.03 -24.63 18.04
CA LEU A 828 -21.44 -24.57 19.45
C LEU A 828 -22.40 -23.40 19.62
N VAL A 829 -23.69 -23.70 19.87
CA VAL A 829 -24.74 -22.69 19.97
C VAL A 829 -24.86 -22.17 21.42
N SER A 830 -25.11 -23.08 22.36
CA SER A 830 -25.30 -22.70 23.76
C SER A 830 -24.86 -23.84 24.71
N MET A 831 -24.82 -23.54 25.99
CA MET A 831 -24.49 -24.54 27.03
C MET A 831 -25.34 -24.28 28.27
N THR A 832 -25.77 -25.37 28.91
CA THR A 832 -26.40 -25.34 30.21
C THR A 832 -25.61 -26.19 31.18
N TRP A 833 -25.32 -25.73 32.36
CA TRP A 833 -24.77 -26.53 33.41
C TRP A 833 -25.74 -26.65 34.61
N GLU A 834 -25.71 -27.80 35.22
CA GLU A 834 -26.51 -28.12 36.42
C GLU A 834 -25.59 -28.49 37.56
N GLY A 835 -25.94 -28.06 38.75
CA GLY A 835 -25.09 -28.32 39.90
C GLY A 835 -25.81 -28.12 41.25
N ILE A 836 -25.05 -28.38 42.26
CA ILE A 836 -25.47 -28.20 43.63
C ILE A 836 -24.78 -26.98 44.22
N TYR A 837 -25.57 -26.00 44.64
CA TYR A 837 -25.10 -24.74 45.17
C TYR A 837 -25.29 -24.65 46.67
N SER A 838 -24.23 -24.26 47.40
CA SER A 838 -24.23 -24.05 48.82
C SER A 838 -23.63 -22.69 49.17
N PRO A 839 -24.47 -21.69 49.44
CA PRO A 839 -23.98 -20.36 49.84
C PRO A 839 -23.30 -20.45 51.21
N ARG A 840 -22.16 -19.79 51.36
CA ARG A 840 -21.54 -19.65 52.71
C ARG A 840 -22.28 -18.60 53.54
N PHE A 841 -22.98 -19.08 54.50
CA PHE A 841 -23.52 -18.19 55.54
C PHE A 841 -22.46 -17.96 56.61
N TYR A 842 -21.85 -16.80 56.62
CA TYR A 842 -21.12 -16.33 57.79
C TYR A 842 -22.14 -15.94 58.88
N LYS A 843 -22.36 -16.80 59.84
CA LYS A 843 -22.96 -16.33 61.11
C LYS A 843 -21.94 -15.39 61.74
N ARG A 844 -22.17 -14.07 61.68
CA ARG A 844 -21.56 -13.16 62.64
C ARG A 844 -22.07 -13.53 64.02
N LYS A 845 -21.18 -14.03 64.88
CA LYS A 845 -21.41 -14.04 66.34
C LYS A 845 -21.27 -12.61 66.86
#